data_7fcfb6692270ebba9fa6283088aeae7e
#
_entry.id   7fcfb6692270ebba9fa6283088aeae7e
#
_cell.length_a   1.000
_cell.length_b   1.000
_cell.length_c   1.000
_cell.angle_alpha   90.00
_cell.angle_beta   90.00
_cell.angle_gamma   90.00
#
_symmetry.space_group_name_H-M   'P 1'
#
loop_
_entity.id
_entity.type
_entity.pdbx_description
1 polymer ?
#
loop_
_entity_poly.entity_id
_entity_poly.type
_entity_poly.pdbx_seq_one_letter_code
_entity_poly.pdbx_strand_id
1 'polypeptide(L)'
;PMVEEVDAFLADKDPNAFEKVVDRLLASDAYGERMAVEWLDAARYADTSGYQYDWFRTMWRWRDWVIESYNDNQPYDEFITWQLAGDLLPDATLEQKIATGFNRNHPFTIEGGVIQEEYRVSYVSDRVTTMGTVFMGMTFECARCHDHKFDPVSQKDFYQLYAFFNHLPEKGQVGGKPLYGPPAIPAPTEEQTAELDRIEKDRKAAEEKLMRPDPAIDAKQQEWEKQSAAPWKQVDLLTITSPQKTEFESLGDNSWLAKGEAPAHDVYELTFDTAEAVTGVRIEALTHESMVGKGPGRSSNGNAVLTGMEAAAIGADGVETPIALSKAVADYEQSNFPAAKAIDDDPKSGWAFDGNSNHSDHWIAVAFDKVIAPETGKKVRVRLRFGSQYAKHSFGRVRLSVSGTPEPLGWEKDSALTEILEKAPGKRNAKEKDALRRAFRGGLPAFAEVSLELSQLEKAKEKLESEIPMTMIMSDDSPRETFILERGAYDKPLEKVTAGVPENLPPLPDGAEANRLGLAKWLTKPNHPLTARVAMNWMWHQVFGVGIVKTVNDFGSQAEWPTHPELLDWLAAEFVESGWDRKAMHKMMILSSTYRQSSNTSSDLMDRDPDNRLLARGPRNRLSAEMVRDQFLAMSGLLIRKVGGPSVKPYQPPGIWKELTNRKNFQQVYEADEGEGLYRRGLYTFWKRAAHHPMMSTFDAPNREVCTFSRSATNTPLQALVLLHDPQFVEAARVLAADLLDSTMSGEGLNRVGSLIEQGYLTVLARPPSKDEMELMQKLFAAEIKAFQAAPEEAAKLAEVGDAPAAEGHDQAELAATTMLVRTLFNLSETITRH
;
A
#
# COMPACT_ATOMS: atom_id res chain seq x y z
N PRO A 1 -31.71 -7.72 -8.41
CA PRO A 1 -32.67 -7.58 -7.29
C PRO A 1 -33.01 -8.95 -6.71
N MET A 2 -33.40 -8.99 -5.43
CA MET A 2 -34.00 -10.18 -4.82
C MET A 2 -35.43 -10.33 -5.33
N VAL A 3 -35.98 -11.54 -5.28
CA VAL A 3 -37.36 -11.80 -5.75
C VAL A 3 -38.35 -10.91 -5.01
N GLU A 4 -38.18 -10.75 -3.69
CA GLU A 4 -39.04 -9.91 -2.84
C GLU A 4 -38.97 -8.41 -3.22
N GLU A 5 -37.82 -7.93 -3.70
CA GLU A 5 -37.67 -6.53 -4.17
C GLU A 5 -38.46 -6.31 -5.48
N VAL A 6 -38.44 -7.29 -6.37
CA VAL A 6 -39.23 -7.25 -7.62
C VAL A 6 -40.74 -7.28 -7.30
N ASP A 7 -41.15 -8.19 -6.43
CA ASP A 7 -42.57 -8.32 -6.01
C ASP A 7 -43.06 -7.06 -5.30
N ALA A 8 -42.25 -6.47 -4.41
CA ALA A 8 -42.57 -5.23 -3.74
C ALA A 8 -42.74 -4.07 -4.73
N PHE A 9 -41.85 -3.96 -5.72
CA PHE A 9 -41.96 -2.96 -6.78
C PHE A 9 -43.21 -3.15 -7.63
N LEU A 10 -43.52 -4.37 -8.06
CA LEU A 10 -44.72 -4.67 -8.86
C LEU A 10 -46.05 -4.43 -8.08
N ALA A 11 -46.01 -4.60 -6.76
CA ALA A 11 -47.13 -4.35 -5.87
C ALA A 11 -47.35 -2.85 -5.55
N ASP A 12 -46.30 -2.01 -5.65
CA ASP A 12 -46.37 -0.58 -5.36
C ASP A 12 -47.24 0.14 -6.44
N LYS A 13 -48.33 0.75 -6.01
CA LYS A 13 -49.23 1.48 -6.88
C LYS A 13 -48.99 3.00 -6.88
N ASP A 14 -47.95 3.46 -6.18
CA ASP A 14 -47.55 4.87 -6.22
C ASP A 14 -47.07 5.24 -7.63
N PRO A 15 -47.53 6.37 -8.23
CA PRO A 15 -47.01 6.83 -9.51
C PRO A 15 -45.51 7.06 -9.53
N ASN A 16 -44.87 7.26 -8.38
CA ASN A 16 -43.44 7.45 -8.21
C ASN A 16 -42.70 6.15 -7.83
N ALA A 17 -43.33 4.96 -7.92
CA ALA A 17 -42.72 3.68 -7.53
C ALA A 17 -41.36 3.47 -8.18
N PHE A 18 -41.19 3.78 -9.46
CA PHE A 18 -39.93 3.67 -10.19
C PHE A 18 -38.87 4.66 -9.66
N GLU A 19 -39.27 5.91 -9.40
CA GLU A 19 -38.34 6.91 -8.83
C GLU A 19 -37.83 6.50 -7.44
N LYS A 20 -38.69 5.93 -6.57
CA LYS A 20 -38.26 5.42 -5.25
C LYS A 20 -37.17 4.34 -5.38
N VAL A 21 -37.28 3.46 -6.36
CA VAL A 21 -36.22 2.45 -6.63
C VAL A 21 -34.93 3.12 -7.08
N VAL A 22 -35.02 4.10 -7.98
CA VAL A 22 -33.86 4.86 -8.46
C VAL A 22 -33.18 5.59 -7.30
N ASP A 23 -33.94 6.29 -6.45
CA ASP A 23 -33.40 7.01 -5.29
C ASP A 23 -32.71 6.05 -4.30
N ARG A 24 -33.32 4.89 -4.03
CA ARG A 24 -32.71 3.85 -3.17
C ARG A 24 -31.37 3.35 -3.71
N LEU A 25 -31.30 3.11 -5.02
CA LEU A 25 -30.07 2.63 -5.66
C LEU A 25 -28.98 3.71 -5.72
N LEU A 26 -29.33 4.97 -5.98
CA LEU A 26 -28.39 6.09 -5.97
C LEU A 26 -27.86 6.40 -4.55
N ALA A 27 -28.62 6.06 -3.51
CA ALA A 27 -28.22 6.21 -2.11
C ALA A 27 -27.41 5.03 -1.57
N SER A 28 -27.29 3.93 -2.33
CA SER A 28 -26.55 2.76 -1.88
C SER A 28 -25.04 2.89 -2.10
N ASP A 29 -24.23 2.30 -1.22
CA ASP A 29 -22.76 2.26 -1.35
C ASP A 29 -22.29 1.57 -2.64
N ALA A 30 -23.12 0.67 -3.18
CA ALA A 30 -22.87 -0.01 -4.45
C ALA A 30 -22.87 0.93 -5.66
N TYR A 31 -23.42 2.14 -5.54
CA TYR A 31 -23.37 3.15 -6.60
C TYR A 31 -21.93 3.58 -6.88
N GLY A 32 -21.17 3.95 -5.84
CA GLY A 32 -19.78 4.33 -6.00
C GLY A 32 -18.90 3.18 -6.53
N GLU A 33 -19.10 1.95 -6.03
CA GLU A 33 -18.42 0.78 -6.54
C GLU A 33 -18.68 0.54 -8.04
N ARG A 34 -19.93 0.70 -8.46
CA ARG A 34 -20.33 0.54 -9.89
C ARG A 34 -19.73 1.63 -10.77
N MET A 35 -19.80 2.89 -10.35
CA MET A 35 -19.30 4.02 -11.15
C MET A 35 -17.76 4.04 -11.21
N ALA A 36 -17.09 3.57 -10.16
CA ALA A 36 -15.64 3.51 -10.10
C ALA A 36 -15.02 2.56 -11.14
N VAL A 37 -15.69 1.47 -11.53
CA VAL A 37 -15.10 0.44 -12.44
C VAL A 37 -14.52 1.07 -13.71
N GLU A 38 -15.32 1.86 -14.41
CA GLU A 38 -14.90 2.48 -15.68
C GLU A 38 -13.93 3.65 -15.46
N TRP A 39 -14.04 4.34 -14.30
CA TRP A 39 -13.06 5.37 -13.93
C TRP A 39 -11.67 4.77 -13.67
N LEU A 40 -11.61 3.56 -13.09
CA LEU A 40 -10.34 2.85 -12.90
C LEU A 40 -9.68 2.47 -14.23
N ASP A 41 -10.47 2.15 -15.26
CA ASP A 41 -9.96 1.89 -16.61
C ASP A 41 -9.39 3.17 -17.24
N ALA A 42 -10.15 4.26 -17.17
CA ALA A 42 -9.73 5.57 -17.66
C ALA A 42 -8.45 6.06 -16.95
N ALA A 43 -8.36 5.84 -15.65
CA ALA A 43 -7.21 6.20 -14.83
C ALA A 43 -6.05 5.21 -14.88
N ARG A 44 -6.15 4.09 -15.59
CA ARG A 44 -5.12 3.04 -15.68
C ARG A 44 -4.76 2.41 -14.33
N TYR A 45 -5.74 2.32 -13.40
CA TYR A 45 -5.50 1.72 -12.09
C TYR A 45 -5.05 0.27 -12.20
N ALA A 46 -4.01 -0.09 -11.44
CA ALA A 46 -3.58 -1.48 -11.27
C ALA A 46 -2.82 -1.64 -9.95
N ASP A 47 -2.76 -2.88 -9.46
CA ASP A 47 -2.02 -3.26 -8.26
C ASP A 47 -0.56 -3.61 -8.57
N THR A 48 -0.13 -3.38 -9.83
CA THR A 48 1.24 -3.63 -10.28
C THR A 48 1.81 -2.50 -11.12
N SER A 49 3.15 -2.46 -11.24
CA SER A 49 3.89 -1.38 -11.91
C SER A 49 3.79 -1.39 -13.43
N GLY A 50 3.47 -2.53 -14.05
CA GLY A 50 3.61 -2.69 -15.50
C GLY A 50 5.05 -2.95 -15.94
N TYR A 51 5.29 -2.84 -17.24
CA TYR A 51 6.55 -3.16 -17.91
C TYR A 51 7.02 -4.62 -17.67
N GLN A 52 8.29 -4.88 -17.87
CA GLN A 52 8.83 -6.24 -17.89
C GLN A 52 8.69 -6.98 -16.55
N TYR A 53 8.86 -6.30 -15.41
CA TYR A 53 8.83 -6.93 -14.10
C TYR A 53 7.46 -6.92 -13.45
N ASP A 54 6.61 -6.00 -13.82
CA ASP A 54 5.22 -5.88 -13.37
C ASP A 54 5.03 -6.21 -11.88
N TRP A 55 5.80 -5.52 -11.02
CA TRP A 55 5.85 -5.75 -9.59
C TRP A 55 4.68 -5.12 -8.85
N PHE A 56 4.34 -5.62 -7.67
CA PHE A 56 3.26 -5.09 -6.83
C PHE A 56 3.48 -3.63 -6.47
N ARG A 57 2.41 -2.86 -6.45
CA ARG A 57 2.36 -1.49 -5.92
C ARG A 57 1.08 -1.27 -5.14
N THR A 58 1.09 -0.30 -4.23
CA THR A 58 -0.05 0.02 -3.38
C THR A 58 -0.71 1.30 -3.89
N MET A 59 -1.91 1.18 -4.49
CA MET A 59 -2.72 2.31 -4.96
C MET A 59 -4.20 2.18 -4.56
N TRP A 60 -4.57 1.14 -3.82
CA TRP A 60 -5.96 0.85 -3.51
C TRP A 60 -6.64 1.95 -2.67
N ARG A 61 -5.91 2.74 -1.87
CA ARG A 61 -6.46 3.91 -1.17
C ARG A 61 -6.99 4.97 -2.15
N TRP A 62 -6.32 5.17 -3.29
CA TRP A 62 -6.85 6.04 -4.34
C TRP A 62 -8.13 5.47 -4.99
N ARG A 63 -8.19 4.15 -5.20
CA ARG A 63 -9.42 3.49 -5.70
C ARG A 63 -10.58 3.70 -4.71
N ASP A 64 -10.33 3.51 -3.42
CA ASP A 64 -11.34 3.67 -2.38
C ASP A 64 -11.82 5.13 -2.31
N TRP A 65 -10.91 6.10 -2.39
CA TRP A 65 -11.27 7.51 -2.51
C TRP A 65 -12.18 7.78 -3.73
N VAL A 66 -11.95 7.15 -4.88
CA VAL A 66 -12.83 7.28 -6.06
C VAL A 66 -14.24 6.75 -5.74
N ILE A 67 -14.35 5.59 -5.07
CA ILE A 67 -15.64 5.00 -4.67
C ILE A 67 -16.38 5.96 -3.71
N GLU A 68 -15.70 6.44 -2.69
CA GLU A 68 -16.21 7.39 -1.69
C GLU A 68 -16.70 8.67 -2.38
N SER A 69 -15.88 9.27 -3.26
CA SER A 69 -16.25 10.46 -4.03
C SER A 69 -17.53 10.31 -4.85
N TYR A 70 -17.78 9.12 -5.43
CA TYR A 70 -19.06 8.85 -6.11
C TYR A 70 -20.22 8.69 -5.13
N ASN A 71 -20.00 8.00 -4.00
CA ASN A 71 -21.04 7.79 -2.99
C ASN A 71 -21.46 9.09 -2.32
N ASP A 72 -20.51 9.97 -2.01
CA ASP A 72 -20.72 11.29 -1.43
C ASP A 72 -21.27 12.30 -2.44
N ASN A 73 -21.41 11.90 -3.71
CA ASN A 73 -21.84 12.78 -4.79
C ASN A 73 -20.99 14.06 -4.89
N GLN A 74 -19.66 13.93 -4.65
CA GLN A 74 -18.73 15.07 -4.76
C GLN A 74 -18.94 15.77 -6.12
N PRO A 75 -19.08 17.11 -6.17
CA PRO A 75 -19.19 17.85 -7.42
C PRO A 75 -18.09 17.48 -8.41
N TYR A 76 -18.43 17.30 -9.68
CA TYR A 76 -17.47 16.79 -10.67
C TYR A 76 -16.31 17.74 -10.94
N ASP A 77 -16.51 19.04 -10.81
CA ASP A 77 -15.45 20.05 -10.89
C ASP A 77 -14.45 19.94 -9.72
N GLU A 78 -14.92 19.66 -8.50
CA GLU A 78 -14.04 19.35 -7.37
C GLU A 78 -13.33 18.01 -7.56
N PHE A 79 -14.03 17.00 -8.06
CA PHE A 79 -13.47 15.69 -8.36
C PHE A 79 -12.31 15.77 -9.36
N ILE A 80 -12.45 16.60 -10.41
CA ILE A 80 -11.35 16.91 -11.35
C ILE A 80 -10.23 17.66 -10.62
N THR A 81 -10.59 18.69 -9.87
CA THR A 81 -9.61 19.57 -9.21
C THR A 81 -8.74 18.79 -8.22
N TRP A 82 -9.35 17.93 -7.41
CA TRP A 82 -8.59 17.13 -6.44
C TRP A 82 -7.68 16.12 -7.11
N GLN A 83 -8.11 15.47 -8.19
CA GLN A 83 -7.28 14.53 -8.93
C GLN A 83 -6.10 15.18 -9.64
N LEU A 84 -6.27 16.38 -10.17
CA LEU A 84 -5.18 17.07 -10.86
C LEU A 84 -4.25 17.82 -9.92
N ALA A 85 -4.78 18.42 -8.84
CA ALA A 85 -4.08 19.41 -8.05
C ALA A 85 -4.51 19.46 -6.57
N GLY A 86 -5.02 18.37 -6.00
CA GLY A 86 -5.47 18.32 -4.60
C GLY A 86 -4.37 18.67 -3.61
N ASP A 87 -3.12 18.34 -3.91
CA ASP A 87 -1.93 18.67 -3.11
C ASP A 87 -1.57 20.18 -3.14
N LEU A 88 -2.05 20.92 -4.13
CA LEU A 88 -1.82 22.38 -4.27
C LEU A 88 -2.95 23.22 -3.65
N LEU A 89 -3.98 22.60 -3.07
CA LEU A 89 -5.03 23.32 -2.37
C LEU A 89 -4.50 23.88 -1.03
N PRO A 90 -5.00 25.04 -0.57
CA PRO A 90 -4.64 25.56 0.75
C PRO A 90 -4.95 24.53 1.85
N ASP A 91 -4.01 24.29 2.75
CA ASP A 91 -4.14 23.33 3.85
C ASP A 91 -4.63 21.94 3.40
N ALA A 92 -4.11 21.45 2.27
CA ALA A 92 -4.55 20.23 1.60
C ALA A 92 -4.69 19.05 2.57
N THR A 93 -5.88 18.45 2.60
CA THR A 93 -6.20 17.29 3.43
C THR A 93 -5.54 16.02 2.93
N LEU A 94 -5.59 14.94 3.71
CA LEU A 94 -5.08 13.64 3.30
C LEU A 94 -5.82 13.14 2.03
N GLU A 95 -7.14 13.23 2.01
CA GLU A 95 -7.97 12.77 0.89
C GLU A 95 -7.71 13.58 -0.39
N GLN A 96 -7.52 14.89 -0.29
CA GLN A 96 -7.12 15.74 -1.42
C GLN A 96 -5.76 15.33 -2.01
N LYS A 97 -4.81 14.94 -1.16
CA LYS A 97 -3.52 14.43 -1.60
C LYS A 97 -3.65 13.04 -2.23
N ILE A 98 -4.42 12.12 -1.63
CA ILE A 98 -4.69 10.79 -2.18
C ILE A 98 -5.33 10.89 -3.56
N ALA A 99 -6.27 11.82 -3.76
CA ALA A 99 -6.93 12.06 -5.04
C ALA A 99 -5.95 12.25 -6.20
N THR A 100 -4.80 12.90 -5.95
CA THR A 100 -3.76 13.13 -6.98
C THR A 100 -3.11 11.85 -7.51
N GLY A 101 -3.36 10.72 -6.87
CA GLY A 101 -2.97 9.39 -7.33
C GLY A 101 -3.45 9.07 -8.77
N PHE A 102 -4.49 9.75 -9.27
CA PHE A 102 -4.89 9.72 -10.68
C PHE A 102 -3.71 9.88 -11.63
N ASN A 103 -2.85 10.87 -11.36
CA ASN A 103 -1.67 11.16 -12.16
C ASN A 103 -0.51 10.19 -11.93
N ARG A 104 -0.64 9.26 -10.97
CA ARG A 104 0.41 8.30 -10.60
C ARG A 104 0.08 6.86 -10.99
N ASN A 105 -1.08 6.62 -11.59
CA ASN A 105 -1.54 5.30 -12.02
C ASN A 105 -0.88 4.78 -13.30
N HIS A 106 -0.11 5.59 -14.02
CA HIS A 106 0.65 5.14 -15.19
C HIS A 106 1.60 3.97 -14.84
N PRO A 107 1.98 3.12 -15.80
CA PRO A 107 3.06 2.15 -15.62
C PRO A 107 4.39 2.84 -15.32
N PHE A 108 5.23 2.22 -14.48
CA PHE A 108 6.61 2.68 -14.26
C PHE A 108 7.60 1.50 -14.24
N THR A 109 8.84 1.73 -14.70
CA THR A 109 9.85 0.69 -14.74
C THR A 109 10.66 0.59 -13.45
N ILE A 110 11.01 -0.64 -13.09
CA ILE A 110 11.95 -0.96 -12.01
C ILE A 110 13.22 -1.62 -12.56
N GLU A 111 13.36 -1.67 -13.88
CA GLU A 111 14.45 -2.35 -14.56
C GLU A 111 15.77 -1.59 -14.43
N GLY A 112 16.83 -2.31 -14.06
CA GLY A 112 18.19 -1.76 -13.99
C GLY A 112 18.76 -1.50 -15.39
N GLY A 113 19.52 -0.39 -15.54
CA GLY A 113 20.17 -0.05 -16.79
C GLY A 113 19.34 0.78 -17.76
N VAL A 114 18.13 1.19 -17.38
CA VAL A 114 17.28 2.09 -18.18
C VAL A 114 17.81 3.53 -18.16
N ILE A 115 17.50 4.29 -19.19
CA ILE A 115 17.80 5.72 -19.23
C ILE A 115 16.71 6.46 -18.45
N GLN A 116 17.07 7.00 -17.29
CA GLN A 116 16.15 7.62 -16.34
C GLN A 116 15.27 8.71 -16.97
N GLU A 117 15.87 9.57 -17.80
CA GLU A 117 15.17 10.70 -18.40
C GLU A 117 14.18 10.27 -19.48
N GLU A 118 14.48 9.22 -20.24
CA GLU A 118 13.58 8.67 -21.25
C GLU A 118 12.25 8.23 -20.63
N TYR A 119 12.32 7.44 -19.56
CA TYR A 119 11.13 6.96 -18.87
C TYR A 119 10.39 8.09 -18.15
N ARG A 120 11.10 9.00 -17.50
CA ARG A 120 10.49 10.16 -16.87
C ARG A 120 9.68 11.00 -17.87
N VAL A 121 10.26 11.29 -19.04
CA VAL A 121 9.58 12.00 -20.13
C VAL A 121 8.34 11.24 -20.59
N SER A 122 8.40 9.92 -20.66
CA SER A 122 7.24 9.10 -21.01
C SER A 122 6.14 9.18 -19.96
N TYR A 123 6.47 9.20 -18.66
CA TYR A 123 5.47 9.32 -17.59
C TYR A 123 4.75 10.67 -17.60
N VAL A 124 5.49 11.76 -17.83
CA VAL A 124 4.87 13.09 -17.95
C VAL A 124 4.00 13.18 -19.20
N SER A 125 4.45 12.59 -20.34
CA SER A 125 3.67 12.53 -21.59
C SER A 125 2.36 11.73 -21.39
N ASP A 126 2.41 10.62 -20.66
CA ASP A 126 1.23 9.82 -20.31
C ASP A 126 0.19 10.64 -19.52
N ARG A 127 0.64 11.49 -18.57
CA ARG A 127 -0.28 12.38 -17.81
C ARG A 127 -0.99 13.37 -18.72
N VAL A 128 -0.27 13.98 -19.68
CA VAL A 128 -0.87 14.91 -20.65
C VAL A 128 -1.90 14.18 -21.51
N THR A 129 -1.53 13.03 -22.07
CA THR A 129 -2.41 12.23 -22.93
C THR A 129 -3.66 11.79 -22.17
N THR A 130 -3.49 11.27 -20.95
CA THR A 130 -4.62 10.84 -20.12
C THR A 130 -5.54 12.00 -19.74
N MET A 131 -4.98 13.12 -19.28
CA MET A 131 -5.75 14.31 -18.95
C MET A 131 -6.57 14.79 -20.16
N GLY A 132 -5.95 14.87 -21.34
CA GLY A 132 -6.62 15.28 -22.58
C GLY A 132 -7.73 14.31 -22.99
N THR A 133 -7.48 13.01 -22.94
CA THR A 133 -8.49 12.00 -23.27
C THR A 133 -9.66 12.00 -22.27
N VAL A 134 -9.36 12.01 -20.95
CA VAL A 134 -10.37 11.86 -19.91
C VAL A 134 -11.26 13.09 -19.74
N PHE A 135 -10.68 14.28 -19.77
CA PHE A 135 -11.42 15.50 -19.48
C PHE A 135 -11.80 16.33 -20.72
N MET A 136 -11.12 16.11 -21.83
CA MET A 136 -11.33 16.90 -23.05
C MET A 136 -11.78 16.06 -24.24
N GLY A 137 -11.71 14.72 -24.17
CA GLY A 137 -11.98 13.88 -25.35
C GLY A 137 -11.04 14.19 -26.51
N MET A 138 -9.77 14.49 -26.24
CA MET A 138 -8.78 14.88 -27.25
C MET A 138 -7.59 13.93 -27.28
N THR A 139 -7.16 13.55 -28.47
CA THR A 139 -6.02 12.65 -28.70
C THR A 139 -4.69 13.41 -28.82
N PHE A 140 -4.08 13.76 -27.67
CA PHE A 140 -2.85 14.57 -27.65
C PHE A 140 -1.57 13.82 -28.04
N GLU A 141 -1.56 12.50 -28.08
CA GLU A 141 -0.33 11.71 -28.21
C GLU A 141 0.44 12.00 -29.53
N CYS A 142 -0.27 12.24 -30.64
CA CYS A 142 0.35 12.62 -31.90
C CYS A 142 1.17 13.91 -31.80
N ALA A 143 0.66 14.88 -31.00
CA ALA A 143 1.28 16.18 -30.82
C ALA A 143 2.59 16.12 -29.99
N ARG A 144 2.92 14.99 -29.37
CA ARG A 144 4.23 14.76 -28.76
C ARG A 144 5.39 14.85 -29.76
N CYS A 145 5.17 14.41 -30.99
CA CYS A 145 6.24 14.28 -32.01
C CYS A 145 6.19 15.33 -33.12
N HIS A 146 5.01 15.83 -33.47
CA HIS A 146 4.74 16.81 -34.54
C HIS A 146 3.36 17.44 -34.28
N ASP A 147 3.03 18.53 -34.95
CA ASP A 147 1.68 19.11 -34.89
C ASP A 147 0.63 18.06 -35.25
N HIS A 148 -0.50 18.04 -34.50
CA HIS A 148 -1.54 17.06 -34.74
C HIS A 148 -2.06 17.13 -36.18
N LYS A 149 -2.19 15.98 -36.84
CA LYS A 149 -2.50 15.93 -38.27
C LYS A 149 -3.88 16.52 -38.61
N PHE A 150 -4.84 16.37 -37.73
CA PHE A 150 -6.25 16.67 -37.98
C PHE A 150 -6.78 17.78 -37.09
N ASP A 151 -6.44 17.73 -35.80
CA ASP A 151 -6.92 18.65 -34.77
C ASP A 151 -5.99 19.88 -34.67
N PRO A 152 -6.52 21.06 -34.31
CA PRO A 152 -5.73 22.27 -34.20
C PRO A 152 -4.92 22.30 -32.89
N VAL A 153 -4.05 21.31 -32.73
CA VAL A 153 -3.15 21.14 -31.57
C VAL A 153 -1.72 21.05 -32.12
N SER A 154 -0.90 22.04 -31.79
CA SER A 154 0.50 22.03 -32.16
C SER A 154 1.36 21.18 -31.22
N GLN A 155 2.56 20.82 -31.65
CA GLN A 155 3.57 20.23 -30.79
C GLN A 155 3.90 21.15 -29.60
N LYS A 156 3.89 22.46 -29.82
CA LYS A 156 4.08 23.46 -28.76
C LYS A 156 3.00 23.37 -27.70
N ASP A 157 1.73 23.27 -28.07
CA ASP A 157 0.61 23.12 -27.11
C ASP A 157 0.78 21.88 -26.24
N PHE A 158 1.23 20.76 -26.83
CA PHE A 158 1.54 19.55 -26.08
C PHE A 158 2.59 19.80 -24.98
N TYR A 159 3.71 20.47 -25.33
CA TYR A 159 4.77 20.72 -24.34
C TYR A 159 4.42 21.85 -23.37
N GLN A 160 3.51 22.74 -23.69
CA GLN A 160 2.95 23.68 -22.74
C GLN A 160 2.04 22.97 -21.71
N LEU A 161 1.22 22.01 -22.13
CA LEU A 161 0.48 21.13 -21.22
C LEU A 161 1.43 20.22 -20.41
N TYR A 162 2.46 19.68 -21.02
CA TYR A 162 3.52 18.89 -20.37
C TYR A 162 4.18 19.65 -19.20
N ALA A 163 4.37 20.96 -19.36
CA ALA A 163 5.02 21.80 -18.35
C ALA A 163 4.24 21.82 -17.02
N PHE A 164 2.92 21.65 -17.01
CA PHE A 164 2.12 21.56 -15.77
C PHE A 164 2.47 20.32 -14.93
N PHE A 165 2.94 19.24 -15.55
CA PHE A 165 3.23 17.96 -14.89
C PHE A 165 4.72 17.66 -14.72
N ASN A 166 5.60 18.60 -15.15
CA ASN A 166 7.05 18.37 -15.20
C ASN A 166 7.79 18.69 -13.88
N HIS A 167 7.09 19.08 -12.83
CA HIS A 167 7.67 19.52 -11.55
C HIS A 167 7.73 18.43 -10.46
N LEU A 168 7.28 17.22 -10.76
CA LEU A 168 7.31 16.10 -9.83
C LEU A 168 8.76 15.63 -9.58
N PRO A 169 9.19 15.40 -8.31
CA PRO A 169 10.53 14.89 -7.99
C PRO A 169 10.62 13.37 -8.23
N GLU A 170 10.27 12.93 -9.43
CA GLU A 170 10.32 11.52 -9.84
C GLU A 170 11.54 11.20 -10.71
N LYS A 171 11.93 9.93 -10.68
CA LYS A 171 12.95 9.35 -11.56
C LYS A 171 12.26 8.39 -12.54
N GLY A 172 12.87 8.16 -13.70
CA GLY A 172 12.35 7.19 -14.66
C GLY A 172 12.36 5.76 -14.13
N GLN A 173 13.36 5.37 -13.35
CA GLN A 173 13.41 4.09 -12.67
C GLN A 173 13.00 4.23 -11.20
N VAL A 174 12.07 3.41 -10.76
CA VAL A 174 11.73 3.24 -9.35
C VAL A 174 12.54 2.10 -8.79
N GLY A 175 13.37 2.36 -7.76
CA GLY A 175 14.20 1.35 -7.11
C GLY A 175 13.73 1.04 -5.69
N GLY A 176 14.08 -0.17 -5.22
CA GLY A 176 13.87 -0.55 -3.83
C GLY A 176 12.59 -1.34 -3.55
N LYS A 177 12.41 -1.72 -2.28
CA LYS A 177 11.20 -2.31 -1.73
C LYS A 177 10.81 -1.48 -0.49
N PRO A 178 9.53 -1.18 -0.28
CA PRO A 178 8.35 -1.48 -1.10
C PRO A 178 8.28 -0.61 -2.36
N LEU A 179 7.49 -1.07 -3.35
CA LEU A 179 7.44 -0.49 -4.69
C LEU A 179 6.36 0.58 -4.79
N TYR A 180 6.71 1.74 -4.36
CA TYR A 180 6.03 3.00 -4.70
C TYR A 180 7.09 4.01 -5.11
N GLY A 181 6.84 4.70 -6.23
CA GLY A 181 7.72 5.79 -6.67
C GLY A 181 7.47 7.04 -5.83
N PRO A 182 8.51 7.68 -5.26
CA PRO A 182 8.32 8.95 -4.58
C PRO A 182 7.81 10.03 -5.55
N PRO A 183 7.04 11.01 -5.05
CA PRO A 183 6.53 11.14 -3.69
C PRO A 183 5.39 10.16 -3.38
N ALA A 184 5.38 9.66 -2.14
CA ALA A 184 4.34 8.82 -1.58
C ALA A 184 4.15 9.14 -0.10
N ILE A 185 2.95 8.96 0.41
CA ILE A 185 2.59 9.25 1.80
C ILE A 185 1.92 8.04 2.45
N PRO A 186 2.00 7.89 3.78
CA PRO A 186 1.11 6.98 4.51
C PRO A 186 -0.35 7.42 4.32
N ALA A 187 -1.21 6.47 4.01
CA ALA A 187 -2.63 6.71 3.74
C ALA A 187 -3.49 5.76 4.60
N PRO A 188 -3.61 6.02 5.91
CA PRO A 188 -4.42 5.19 6.79
C PRO A 188 -5.89 5.17 6.36
N THR A 189 -6.59 4.07 6.68
CA THR A 189 -8.05 4.02 6.63
C THR A 189 -8.65 4.78 7.80
N GLU A 190 -9.96 5.03 7.77
CA GLU A 190 -10.65 5.64 8.92
C GLU A 190 -10.50 4.79 10.19
N GLU A 191 -10.61 3.47 10.08
CA GLU A 191 -10.41 2.57 11.22
C GLU A 191 -8.97 2.64 11.75
N GLN A 192 -7.97 2.68 10.87
CA GLN A 192 -6.56 2.82 11.27
C GLN A 192 -6.31 4.17 11.94
N THR A 193 -6.92 5.23 11.43
CA THR A 193 -6.83 6.58 12.03
C THR A 193 -7.46 6.61 13.42
N ALA A 194 -8.66 6.08 13.58
CA ALA A 194 -9.35 6.00 14.86
C ALA A 194 -8.56 5.16 15.88
N GLU A 195 -7.95 4.07 15.44
CA GLU A 195 -7.12 3.21 16.31
C GLU A 195 -5.80 3.90 16.71
N LEU A 196 -5.15 4.65 15.79
CA LEU A 196 -3.98 5.49 16.12
C LEU A 196 -4.34 6.54 17.17
N ASP A 197 -5.48 7.20 17.01
CA ASP A 197 -5.96 8.21 17.96
C ASP A 197 -6.25 7.60 19.33
N ARG A 198 -6.83 6.39 19.36
CA ARG A 198 -7.05 5.64 20.60
C ARG A 198 -5.74 5.31 21.29
N ILE A 199 -4.79 4.73 20.57
CA ILE A 199 -3.46 4.39 21.10
C ILE A 199 -2.76 5.64 21.66
N GLU A 200 -2.79 6.75 20.92
CA GLU A 200 -2.15 8.00 21.36
C GLU A 200 -2.83 8.60 22.59
N LYS A 201 -4.14 8.52 22.71
CA LYS A 201 -4.90 8.92 23.90
C LYS A 201 -4.52 8.09 25.12
N ASP A 202 -4.47 6.77 24.95
CA ASP A 202 -4.12 5.84 26.04
C ASP A 202 -2.66 6.03 26.45
N ARG A 203 -1.76 6.23 25.49
CA ARG A 203 -0.35 6.57 25.72
C ARG A 203 -0.18 7.85 26.55
N LYS A 204 -0.91 8.92 26.20
CA LYS A 204 -0.90 10.17 26.98
C LYS A 204 -1.40 9.97 28.40
N ALA A 205 -2.48 9.19 28.58
CA ALA A 205 -3.02 8.90 29.90
C ALA A 205 -2.04 8.07 30.77
N ALA A 206 -1.36 7.09 30.19
CA ALA A 206 -0.33 6.30 30.86
C ALA A 206 0.91 7.16 31.18
N GLU A 207 1.32 8.02 30.26
CA GLU A 207 2.42 8.96 30.48
C GLU A 207 2.12 9.98 31.58
N GLU A 208 0.92 10.51 31.65
CA GLU A 208 0.48 11.39 32.76
C GLU A 208 0.57 10.69 34.14
N LYS A 209 0.20 9.40 34.20
CA LYS A 209 0.36 8.59 35.46
C LYS A 209 1.84 8.47 35.81
N LEU A 210 2.71 8.14 34.85
CA LEU A 210 4.15 8.01 35.08
C LEU A 210 4.77 9.34 35.51
N MET A 211 4.36 10.46 34.90
CA MET A 211 4.96 11.79 35.07
C MET A 211 4.34 12.61 36.21
N ARG A 212 3.28 12.11 36.86
CA ARG A 212 2.58 12.82 37.93
C ARG A 212 3.53 13.21 39.06
N PRO A 213 3.57 14.48 39.51
CA PRO A 213 4.45 14.92 40.59
C PRO A 213 4.25 14.13 41.88
N ASP A 214 5.34 13.64 42.48
CA ASP A 214 5.37 12.98 43.78
C ASP A 214 6.63 13.40 44.51
N PRO A 215 6.52 14.24 45.58
CA PRO A 215 7.67 14.80 46.26
C PRO A 215 8.63 13.75 46.82
N ALA A 216 8.12 12.59 47.25
CA ALA A 216 8.94 11.52 47.81
C ALA A 216 9.75 10.79 46.75
N ILE A 217 9.14 10.59 45.57
CA ILE A 217 9.78 9.95 44.44
C ILE A 217 10.74 10.95 43.75
N ASP A 218 10.34 12.22 43.63
CA ASP A 218 11.19 13.27 43.04
C ASP A 218 12.47 13.51 43.86
N ALA A 219 12.39 13.39 45.22
CA ALA A 219 13.58 13.42 46.06
C ALA A 219 14.54 12.23 45.80
N LYS A 220 13.99 11.04 45.64
CA LYS A 220 14.79 9.85 45.22
C LYS A 220 15.40 10.00 43.84
N GLN A 221 14.68 10.62 42.91
CA GLN A 221 15.23 10.93 41.57
C GLN A 221 16.42 11.87 41.66
N GLN A 222 16.34 12.94 42.46
CA GLN A 222 17.49 13.86 42.64
C GLN A 222 18.72 13.17 43.22
N GLU A 223 18.53 12.23 44.15
CA GLU A 223 19.63 11.43 44.69
C GLU A 223 20.21 10.50 43.61
N TRP A 224 19.35 9.82 42.86
CA TRP A 224 19.76 8.99 41.71
C TRP A 224 20.53 9.79 40.66
N GLU A 225 20.08 11.00 40.29
CA GLU A 225 20.77 11.87 39.37
C GLU A 225 22.15 12.27 39.83
N LYS A 226 22.33 12.53 41.12
CA LYS A 226 23.65 12.83 41.70
C LYS A 226 24.61 11.64 41.65
N GLN A 227 24.11 10.44 41.94
CA GLN A 227 24.88 9.20 41.91
C GLN A 227 25.24 8.80 40.49
N SER A 228 24.38 9.11 39.53
CA SER A 228 24.55 8.78 38.09
C SER A 228 25.35 9.83 37.30
N ALA A 229 25.55 11.04 37.82
CA ALA A 229 26.16 12.14 37.07
C ALA A 229 27.65 11.97 36.73
N ALA A 230 28.37 11.07 37.39
CA ALA A 230 29.77 10.78 37.07
C ALA A 230 30.14 9.35 37.53
N PRO A 231 29.59 8.31 36.90
CA PRO A 231 29.81 6.93 37.30
C PRO A 231 31.25 6.46 37.05
N TRP A 232 31.94 7.11 36.11
CA TRP A 232 33.27 6.70 35.63
C TRP A 232 34.29 7.79 35.90
N LYS A 233 35.34 7.40 36.66
CA LYS A 233 36.49 8.24 36.96
C LYS A 233 37.70 7.70 36.25
N GLN A 234 38.39 8.51 35.45
CA GLN A 234 39.64 8.12 34.82
C GLN A 234 40.68 7.86 35.90
N VAL A 235 41.49 6.83 35.70
CA VAL A 235 42.58 6.49 36.63
C VAL A 235 43.92 6.51 35.92
N ASP A 236 44.96 6.98 36.68
CA ASP A 236 46.33 6.88 36.25
C ASP A 236 46.78 5.42 36.37
N LEU A 237 47.26 4.82 35.26
CA LEU A 237 47.84 3.51 35.29
C LEU A 237 49.21 3.56 35.90
N LEU A 238 49.47 2.72 36.89
CA LEU A 238 50.81 2.48 37.42
C LEU A 238 51.71 1.81 36.37
N THR A 239 51.14 0.87 35.63
CA THR A 239 51.82 0.19 34.53
C THR A 239 50.84 -0.27 33.47
N ILE A 240 51.32 -0.27 32.21
CA ILE A 240 50.71 -0.97 31.11
C ILE A 240 51.79 -1.78 30.40
N THR A 241 51.60 -3.08 30.24
CA THR A 241 52.60 -3.99 29.65
C THR A 241 51.92 -4.95 28.69
N SER A 242 52.73 -5.56 27.81
CA SER A 242 52.32 -6.69 26.97
C SER A 242 53.36 -7.79 26.99
N PRO A 243 52.97 -9.04 27.28
CA PRO A 243 53.86 -10.21 27.11
C PRO A 243 54.40 -10.38 25.68
N GLN A 244 53.71 -9.85 24.68
CA GLN A 244 54.09 -9.84 23.28
C GLN A 244 55.03 -8.66 22.92
N LYS A 245 55.49 -7.91 23.93
CA LYS A 245 56.44 -6.80 23.82
C LYS A 245 55.90 -5.59 23.02
N THR A 246 54.61 -5.39 22.96
CA THR A 246 54.04 -4.11 22.50
C THR A 246 54.51 -3.01 23.45
N GLU A 247 55.09 -1.95 22.90
CA GLU A 247 55.53 -0.76 23.64
C GLU A 247 54.40 0.22 23.78
N PHE A 248 54.27 0.93 24.91
CA PHE A 248 53.23 1.90 25.17
C PHE A 248 53.83 3.27 25.51
N GLU A 249 53.29 4.32 24.93
CA GLU A 249 53.63 5.72 25.20
C GLU A 249 52.46 6.41 25.89
N SER A 250 52.68 7.04 27.04
CA SER A 250 51.69 7.89 27.70
C SER A 250 51.53 9.19 26.95
N LEU A 251 50.23 9.58 26.67
CA LEU A 251 49.93 10.85 25.99
C LEU A 251 49.56 11.97 26.96
N GLY A 252 49.64 11.76 28.29
CA GLY A 252 49.44 12.78 29.33
C GLY A 252 47.98 13.11 29.62
N ASP A 253 47.02 12.42 29.01
CA ASP A 253 45.58 12.55 29.22
C ASP A 253 44.98 11.24 29.78
N ASN A 254 45.72 10.49 30.54
CA ASN A 254 45.43 9.18 31.10
C ASN A 254 45.26 8.08 30.03
N SER A 255 45.62 8.36 28.76
CA SER A 255 45.61 7.37 27.69
C SER A 255 46.98 6.94 27.29
N TRP A 256 47.10 5.70 26.75
CA TRP A 256 48.31 5.07 26.33
C TRP A 256 48.25 4.60 24.91
N LEU A 257 49.23 5.00 24.09
CA LEU A 257 49.34 4.66 22.67
C LEU A 257 50.23 3.44 22.48
N ALA A 258 49.74 2.39 21.86
CA ALA A 258 50.48 1.22 21.48
C ALA A 258 51.41 1.51 20.27
N LYS A 259 52.68 1.30 20.41
CA LYS A 259 53.75 1.57 19.42
C LYS A 259 54.26 0.28 18.74
N GLY A 260 55.02 0.50 17.68
CA GLY A 260 55.67 -0.58 16.92
C GLY A 260 54.70 -1.37 16.06
N GLU A 261 55.16 -2.49 15.51
CA GLU A 261 54.31 -3.38 14.71
C GLU A 261 53.34 -4.18 15.61
N ALA A 262 52.06 -4.25 15.23
CA ALA A 262 51.11 -5.03 15.98
C ALA A 262 51.37 -6.53 15.84
N PRO A 263 51.53 -7.28 16.94
CA PRO A 263 51.60 -8.72 16.88
C PRO A 263 50.32 -9.37 16.38
N ALA A 264 50.39 -10.61 15.89
CA ALA A 264 49.19 -11.30 15.40
C ALA A 264 48.11 -11.43 16.49
N HIS A 265 48.52 -11.71 17.70
CA HIS A 265 47.69 -11.73 18.92
C HIS A 265 48.43 -10.92 19.99
N ASP A 266 47.67 -10.27 20.89
CA ASP A 266 48.21 -9.42 21.91
C ASP A 266 47.48 -9.59 23.25
N VAL A 267 48.14 -9.21 24.36
CA VAL A 267 47.50 -9.11 25.68
C VAL A 267 48.00 -7.82 26.32
N TYR A 268 47.08 -6.95 26.74
CA TYR A 268 47.43 -5.75 27.48
C TYR A 268 47.15 -5.97 28.98
N GLU A 269 48.12 -5.69 29.84
CA GLU A 269 47.98 -5.78 31.29
C GLU A 269 48.06 -4.37 31.87
N LEU A 270 46.91 -3.86 32.36
CA LEU A 270 46.74 -2.53 32.93
C LEU A 270 46.64 -2.66 34.45
N THR A 271 47.53 -1.96 35.19
CA THR A 271 47.54 -2.00 36.67
C THR A 271 47.34 -0.59 37.21
N PHE A 272 46.45 -0.43 38.18
CA PHE A 272 46.14 0.82 38.85
C PHE A 272 45.95 0.66 40.38
N ASP A 273 46.04 1.76 41.11
CA ASP A 273 45.80 1.76 42.56
C ASP A 273 44.29 1.91 42.88
N THR A 274 43.85 1.30 44.01
CA THR A 274 42.48 1.41 44.50
C THR A 274 42.36 2.42 45.62
N ALA A 275 42.35 3.72 45.32
CA ALA A 275 42.12 4.78 46.28
C ALA A 275 40.65 4.88 46.76
N GLU A 276 39.72 4.36 45.97
CA GLU A 276 38.29 4.37 46.24
C GLU A 276 37.70 2.96 46.02
N ALA A 277 36.45 2.71 46.44
CA ALA A 277 35.76 1.47 46.14
C ALA A 277 35.59 1.33 44.61
N VAL A 278 35.81 0.12 44.07
CA VAL A 278 35.67 -0.18 42.65
C VAL A 278 34.63 -1.29 42.48
N THR A 279 33.58 -0.96 41.69
CA THR A 279 32.48 -1.89 41.33
C THR A 279 32.51 -2.30 39.88
N GLY A 280 33.34 -1.65 39.06
CA GLY A 280 33.50 -1.96 37.63
C GLY A 280 34.57 -1.12 36.98
N VAL A 281 34.95 -1.53 35.77
CA VAL A 281 35.92 -0.85 34.90
C VAL A 281 35.33 -0.54 33.54
N ARG A 282 35.73 0.59 32.96
CA ARG A 282 35.42 0.96 31.57
C ARG A 282 36.73 1.13 30.80
N ILE A 283 36.86 0.43 29.70
CA ILE A 283 37.97 0.52 28.78
C ILE A 283 37.53 1.29 27.54
N GLU A 284 38.29 2.32 27.21
CA GLU A 284 38.07 3.13 26.00
C GLU A 284 39.15 2.78 24.98
N ALA A 285 38.72 2.44 23.76
CA ALA A 285 39.54 2.31 22.56
C ALA A 285 39.46 3.61 21.80
N LEU A 286 40.48 4.45 21.89
CA LEU A 286 40.47 5.81 21.40
C LEU A 286 41.10 5.90 20.00
N THR A 287 40.59 6.85 19.22
CA THR A 287 41.18 7.22 17.92
C THR A 287 42.52 7.88 18.06
N HIS A 288 43.42 7.70 17.06
CA HIS A 288 44.69 8.40 17.00
C HIS A 288 45.17 8.55 15.56
N GLU A 289 45.87 9.66 15.25
CA GLU A 289 46.33 10.00 13.90
C GLU A 289 47.31 8.98 13.30
N SER A 290 48.06 8.26 14.13
CA SER A 290 49.02 7.25 13.68
C SER A 290 48.40 5.90 13.34
N MET A 291 47.10 5.71 13.62
CA MET A 291 46.41 4.44 13.36
C MET A 291 45.83 4.39 11.96
N VAL A 292 45.54 3.18 11.45
CA VAL A 292 44.90 2.99 10.14
C VAL A 292 43.54 3.70 10.11
N GLY A 293 43.32 4.52 9.12
CA GLY A 293 42.11 5.33 9.00
C GLY A 293 41.87 6.29 10.17
N LYS A 294 42.89 6.53 11.01
CA LYS A 294 42.77 7.26 12.30
C LYS A 294 41.85 6.56 13.31
N GLY A 295 41.47 5.31 13.09
CA GLY A 295 40.55 4.54 13.92
C GLY A 295 41.17 4.06 15.24
N PRO A 296 40.38 3.40 16.12
CA PRO A 296 40.81 2.96 17.44
C PRO A 296 41.54 1.62 17.44
N GLY A 297 41.54 0.84 16.34
CA GLY A 297 42.20 -0.47 16.23
C GLY A 297 43.47 -0.45 15.41
N ARG A 298 44.33 -1.45 15.65
CA ARG A 298 45.66 -1.62 14.98
C ARG A 298 45.64 -2.48 13.73
N SER A 299 44.48 -3.07 13.38
CA SER A 299 44.35 -3.90 12.18
C SER A 299 44.35 -3.05 10.90
N SER A 300 44.53 -3.72 9.74
CA SER A 300 44.59 -3.05 8.43
C SER A 300 43.27 -2.32 8.05
N ASN A 301 42.15 -2.61 8.68
CA ASN A 301 40.88 -1.95 8.52
C ASN A 301 40.47 -1.04 9.71
N GLY A 302 41.36 -0.84 10.69
CA GLY A 302 41.11 -0.02 11.88
C GLY A 302 40.25 -0.68 12.93
N ASN A 303 39.80 -1.93 12.76
CA ASN A 303 38.99 -2.67 13.73
C ASN A 303 39.83 -3.29 14.85
N ALA A 304 39.20 -3.65 15.99
CA ALA A 304 39.80 -4.50 17.02
C ALA A 304 38.78 -5.54 17.52
N VAL A 305 39.25 -6.66 18.07
CA VAL A 305 38.39 -7.71 18.63
C VAL A 305 38.92 -8.06 20.01
N LEU A 306 38.26 -7.64 21.06
CA LEU A 306 38.58 -8.01 22.44
C LEU A 306 37.97 -9.37 22.76
N THR A 307 38.79 -10.40 22.82
CA THR A 307 38.35 -11.80 22.99
C THR A 307 38.30 -12.26 24.44
N GLY A 308 38.74 -11.44 25.36
CA GLY A 308 38.66 -11.77 26.79
C GLY A 308 39.05 -10.59 27.66
N MET A 309 38.39 -10.45 28.77
CA MET A 309 38.73 -9.51 29.84
C MET A 309 38.82 -10.28 31.16
N GLU A 310 39.88 -10.04 31.92
CA GLU A 310 40.05 -10.59 33.26
C GLU A 310 40.45 -9.47 34.22
N ALA A 311 40.03 -9.59 35.48
CA ALA A 311 40.46 -8.67 36.53
C ALA A 311 40.98 -9.45 37.75
N ALA A 312 41.99 -8.91 38.44
CA ALA A 312 42.54 -9.47 39.68
C ALA A 312 42.93 -8.35 40.63
N ALA A 313 42.68 -8.56 41.91
CA ALA A 313 43.19 -7.70 42.97
C ALA A 313 44.57 -8.23 43.39
N ILE A 314 45.55 -7.33 43.52
CA ILE A 314 46.90 -7.63 43.95
C ILE A 314 47.07 -7.08 45.34
N GLY A 315 47.28 -7.96 46.32
CA GLY A 315 47.56 -7.60 47.71
C GLY A 315 48.92 -6.90 47.90
N ALA A 316 49.13 -6.28 49.05
CA ALA A 316 50.42 -5.71 49.40
C ALA A 316 51.59 -6.75 49.44
N ASP A 317 51.25 -8.02 49.62
CA ASP A 317 52.14 -9.20 49.55
C ASP A 317 52.44 -9.68 48.11
N GLY A 318 51.82 -9.06 47.10
CA GLY A 318 51.95 -9.44 45.71
C GLY A 318 51.10 -10.63 45.30
N VAL A 319 50.23 -11.16 46.16
CA VAL A 319 49.31 -12.27 45.82
C VAL A 319 48.12 -11.74 44.98
N GLU A 320 47.84 -12.43 43.91
CA GLU A 320 46.73 -12.11 42.98
C GLU A 320 45.46 -12.89 43.37
N THR A 321 44.36 -12.19 43.55
CA THR A 321 43.06 -12.77 43.78
C THR A 321 42.16 -12.43 42.60
N PRO A 322 41.62 -13.39 41.81
CA PRO A 322 40.74 -13.14 40.70
C PRO A 322 39.47 -12.39 41.13
N ILE A 323 39.01 -11.45 40.28
CA ILE A 323 37.75 -10.72 40.42
C ILE A 323 36.80 -11.26 39.36
N ALA A 324 35.68 -11.82 39.75
CA ALA A 324 34.65 -12.29 38.82
C ALA A 324 33.97 -11.11 38.15
N LEU A 325 33.77 -11.23 36.82
CA LEU A 325 33.07 -10.26 36.01
C LEU A 325 31.62 -10.72 35.81
N SER A 326 30.65 -9.83 36.00
CA SER A 326 29.23 -10.23 36.02
C SER A 326 28.44 -9.80 34.78
N LYS A 327 28.79 -8.65 34.18
CA LYS A 327 28.06 -8.08 33.04
C LYS A 327 28.99 -7.16 32.23
N ALA A 328 28.83 -7.16 30.91
CA ALA A 328 29.50 -6.22 30.01
C ALA A 328 28.49 -5.47 29.14
N VAL A 329 28.76 -4.19 28.86
CA VAL A 329 28.01 -3.33 27.92
C VAL A 329 29.01 -2.49 27.13
N ALA A 330 28.64 -2.06 25.92
CA ALA A 330 29.47 -1.21 25.08
C ALA A 330 28.61 -0.14 24.38
N ASP A 331 29.22 0.93 23.92
CA ASP A 331 28.59 1.99 23.14
C ASP A 331 28.14 1.47 21.76
N TYR A 332 28.93 0.58 21.16
CA TYR A 332 28.66 -0.04 19.87
C TYR A 332 29.02 -1.54 19.88
N GLU A 333 28.22 -2.33 19.19
CA GLU A 333 28.42 -3.76 19.04
C GLU A 333 28.32 -4.17 17.56
N GLN A 334 29.41 -4.59 16.95
CA GLN A 334 29.41 -5.15 15.60
C GLN A 334 28.58 -6.44 15.57
N SER A 335 27.83 -6.66 14.48
CA SER A 335 27.03 -7.88 14.30
C SER A 335 27.84 -9.15 14.60
N ASN A 336 27.33 -10.02 15.47
CA ASN A 336 27.96 -11.23 16.01
C ASN A 336 29.14 -11.03 17.02
N PHE A 337 29.47 -9.78 17.39
CA PHE A 337 30.50 -9.43 18.35
C PHE A 337 30.01 -8.55 19.49
N PRO A 338 28.99 -8.98 20.26
CA PRO A 338 28.44 -8.19 21.37
C PRO A 338 29.42 -8.11 22.58
N ALA A 339 29.24 -7.07 23.41
CA ALA A 339 30.09 -6.86 24.59
C ALA A 339 30.16 -8.08 25.54
N ALA A 340 29.07 -8.82 25.73
CA ALA A 340 29.01 -9.98 26.57
C ALA A 340 30.04 -11.07 26.17
N LYS A 341 30.45 -11.12 24.93
CA LYS A 341 31.49 -12.07 24.43
C LYS A 341 32.93 -11.69 24.78
N ALA A 342 33.13 -10.54 25.38
CA ALA A 342 34.43 -10.19 25.95
C ALA A 342 34.65 -10.77 27.38
N ILE A 343 33.62 -11.37 27.97
CA ILE A 343 33.66 -11.95 29.31
C ILE A 343 33.08 -13.38 29.39
N ASP A 344 32.96 -14.09 28.26
CA ASP A 344 32.33 -15.43 28.14
C ASP A 344 33.33 -16.59 28.16
N ASP A 345 34.64 -16.30 28.37
CA ASP A 345 35.74 -17.25 28.40
C ASP A 345 35.97 -18.07 27.09
N ASP A 346 35.24 -17.77 26.01
CA ASP A 346 35.45 -18.39 24.70
C ASP A 346 36.54 -17.62 23.90
N PRO A 347 37.75 -18.15 23.72
CA PRO A 347 38.84 -17.45 23.01
C PRO A 347 38.52 -17.16 21.53
N LYS A 348 37.45 -17.74 20.97
CA LYS A 348 37.05 -17.55 19.56
C LYS A 348 35.97 -16.48 19.41
N SER A 349 35.38 -16.06 20.50
CA SER A 349 34.38 -14.99 20.55
C SER A 349 35.00 -13.65 20.93
N GLY A 350 34.24 -12.57 20.97
CA GLY A 350 34.74 -11.28 21.46
C GLY A 350 33.84 -10.11 21.10
N TRP A 351 34.16 -8.92 21.62
CA TRP A 351 33.58 -7.66 21.27
C TRP A 351 34.37 -6.95 20.20
N ALA A 352 33.66 -6.33 19.20
CA ALA A 352 34.28 -5.55 18.14
C ALA A 352 33.40 -4.35 17.73
N PHE A 353 34.00 -3.35 17.03
CA PHE A 353 33.34 -2.09 16.68
C PHE A 353 33.36 -1.74 15.18
N ASP A 354 33.67 -2.69 14.28
CA ASP A 354 33.64 -2.54 12.80
C ASP A 354 34.45 -1.35 12.26
N GLY A 355 35.77 -1.50 12.21
CA GLY A 355 36.71 -0.47 11.77
C GLY A 355 36.52 0.02 10.31
N ASN A 356 35.85 -0.71 9.43
CA ASN A 356 35.61 -0.28 8.04
C ASN A 356 34.55 0.85 7.95
N SER A 357 33.61 0.89 8.87
CA SER A 357 32.47 1.81 8.83
C SER A 357 32.42 2.78 10.02
N ASN A 358 33.22 2.52 11.08
CA ASN A 358 33.15 3.27 12.32
C ASN A 358 34.55 3.58 12.88
N HIS A 359 35.06 4.77 12.55
CA HIS A 359 36.36 5.29 12.97
C HIS A 359 36.24 6.30 14.11
N SER A 360 35.36 6.07 15.07
CA SER A 360 35.19 6.89 16.29
C SER A 360 35.78 6.23 17.52
N ASP A 361 35.86 6.97 18.64
CA ASP A 361 36.18 6.42 19.93
C ASP A 361 35.08 5.44 20.37
N HIS A 362 35.50 4.28 20.92
CA HIS A 362 34.61 3.25 21.43
C HIS A 362 34.96 2.85 22.86
N TRP A 363 33.96 2.32 23.57
CA TRP A 363 34.23 1.83 24.95
C TRP A 363 33.45 0.56 25.26
N ILE A 364 34.02 -0.23 26.17
CA ILE A 364 33.36 -1.34 26.85
C ILE A 364 33.48 -1.17 28.35
N ALA A 365 32.34 -1.34 29.06
CA ALA A 365 32.31 -1.28 30.52
C ALA A 365 31.87 -2.61 31.10
N VAL A 366 32.54 -3.03 32.19
CA VAL A 366 32.32 -4.32 32.82
C VAL A 366 32.13 -4.15 34.32
N ALA A 367 31.07 -4.76 34.85
CA ALA A 367 30.79 -4.77 36.29
C ALA A 367 31.46 -5.94 36.99
N PHE A 368 31.95 -5.71 38.16
CA PHE A 368 32.47 -6.73 39.07
C PHE A 368 31.33 -7.39 39.86
N ASP A 369 31.47 -8.68 40.12
CA ASP A 369 30.52 -9.43 40.96
C ASP A 369 30.54 -8.95 42.46
N LYS A 370 31.67 -8.42 42.91
CA LYS A 370 31.89 -7.91 44.26
C LYS A 370 32.60 -6.57 44.26
N VAL A 371 32.20 -5.67 45.16
CA VAL A 371 32.90 -4.41 45.39
C VAL A 371 34.31 -4.64 45.85
N ILE A 372 35.28 -4.04 45.20
CA ILE A 372 36.68 -4.01 45.68
C ILE A 372 36.79 -2.83 46.65
N ALA A 373 36.97 -3.14 47.94
CA ALA A 373 37.15 -2.11 48.94
C ALA A 373 38.48 -1.37 48.79
N PRO A 374 38.54 -0.05 49.05
CA PRO A 374 39.80 0.68 49.07
C PRO A 374 40.72 0.17 50.19
N GLU A 375 41.97 -0.11 49.86
CA GLU A 375 42.99 -0.53 50.82
C GLU A 375 44.35 0.02 50.40
N THR A 376 45.13 0.61 51.35
CA THR A 376 46.42 1.18 51.02
C THR A 376 47.37 0.11 50.49
N GLY A 377 47.97 0.30 49.31
CA GLY A 377 48.88 -0.64 48.68
C GLY A 377 48.25 -1.77 47.90
N LYS A 378 46.89 -1.85 47.87
CA LYS A 378 46.18 -2.81 47.02
C LYS A 378 46.05 -2.27 45.59
N LYS A 379 46.36 -3.10 44.62
CA LYS A 379 46.30 -2.78 43.22
C LYS A 379 45.27 -3.64 42.50
N VAL A 380 44.71 -3.15 41.41
CA VAL A 380 43.87 -3.95 40.49
C VAL A 380 44.58 -4.05 39.17
N ARG A 381 44.68 -5.29 38.66
CA ARG A 381 45.11 -5.53 37.28
C ARG A 381 43.91 -5.93 36.43
N VAL A 382 43.77 -5.28 35.25
CA VAL A 382 42.86 -5.67 34.19
C VAL A 382 43.71 -6.18 33.02
N ARG A 383 43.35 -7.35 32.52
CA ARG A 383 43.98 -8.00 31.39
C ARG A 383 43.02 -8.04 30.22
N LEU A 384 43.42 -7.50 29.07
CA LEU A 384 42.67 -7.45 27.81
C LEU A 384 43.30 -8.42 26.81
N ARG A 385 42.56 -9.39 26.31
CA ARG A 385 43.06 -10.40 25.37
C ARG A 385 42.56 -10.11 23.95
N PHE A 386 43.45 -10.14 22.96
CA PHE A 386 43.18 -9.96 21.52
C PHE A 386 43.68 -11.22 20.78
N GLY A 387 42.95 -12.33 20.96
CA GLY A 387 43.33 -13.66 20.45
C GLY A 387 42.46 -14.20 19.34
N SER A 388 41.66 -13.34 18.66
CA SER A 388 40.73 -13.77 17.62
C SER A 388 41.42 -14.38 16.39
N GLN A 389 40.68 -15.07 15.53
CA GLN A 389 41.16 -15.55 14.24
C GLN A 389 41.69 -14.43 13.31
N TYR A 390 41.36 -13.18 13.61
CA TYR A 390 41.77 -12.00 12.86
C TYR A 390 43.07 -11.45 13.47
N ALA A 391 44.20 -11.53 12.75
CA ALA A 391 45.46 -11.05 13.19
C ALA A 391 45.53 -9.52 13.38
N LYS A 392 46.31 -9.04 14.37
CA LYS A 392 46.56 -7.62 14.61
C LYS A 392 45.36 -6.79 15.07
N HIS A 393 44.26 -7.42 15.52
CA HIS A 393 43.05 -6.78 15.95
C HIS A 393 43.10 -6.38 17.44
N SER A 394 44.11 -5.58 17.85
CA SER A 394 44.25 -5.02 19.19
C SER A 394 43.93 -3.52 19.20
N PHE A 395 43.73 -2.91 20.37
CA PHE A 395 43.53 -1.49 20.52
C PHE A 395 44.78 -0.66 20.19
N GLY A 396 44.60 0.46 19.52
CA GLY A 396 45.66 1.39 19.18
C GLY A 396 45.98 2.36 20.32
N ARG A 397 44.95 2.94 20.93
CA ARG A 397 45.06 3.84 22.07
C ARG A 397 44.01 3.45 23.11
N VAL A 398 44.47 3.28 24.35
CA VAL A 398 43.62 2.76 25.44
C VAL A 398 43.62 3.71 26.63
N ARG A 399 42.42 3.85 27.25
CA ARG A 399 42.23 4.57 28.53
C ARG A 399 41.35 3.75 29.44
N LEU A 400 41.60 3.81 30.74
CA LEU A 400 40.84 3.09 31.75
C LEU A 400 40.16 4.06 32.73
N SER A 401 38.87 3.80 33.01
CA SER A 401 38.10 4.46 34.06
C SER A 401 37.51 3.43 35.02
N VAL A 402 37.27 3.83 36.25
CA VAL A 402 36.69 2.98 37.31
C VAL A 402 35.38 3.59 37.79
N SER A 403 34.46 2.75 38.27
CA SER A 403 33.24 3.17 38.97
C SER A 403 33.19 2.60 40.36
N GLY A 404 32.69 3.38 41.32
CA GLY A 404 32.40 2.97 42.67
C GLY A 404 30.89 2.90 42.97
N THR A 405 30.03 3.09 41.95
CA THR A 405 28.56 3.02 42.11
C THR A 405 28.08 1.57 42.23
N PRO A 406 27.00 1.28 43.01
CA PRO A 406 26.49 -0.08 43.18
C PRO A 406 26.06 -0.78 41.88
N GLU A 407 25.55 -0.05 40.91
CA GLU A 407 25.13 -0.55 39.60
C GLU A 407 25.76 0.29 38.46
N PRO A 408 27.06 0.08 38.15
CA PRO A 408 27.79 0.94 37.20
C PRO A 408 27.27 0.86 35.75
N LEU A 409 26.44 -0.14 35.37
CA LEU A 409 26.02 -0.40 34.00
C LEU A 409 24.50 -0.20 33.77
N GLY A 410 23.79 0.35 34.75
CA GLY A 410 22.30 0.37 34.71
C GLY A 410 21.70 1.21 33.56
N TRP A 411 22.42 2.23 33.04
CA TRP A 411 21.89 3.23 32.10
C TRP A 411 22.82 3.57 30.92
N GLU A 412 23.95 2.88 30.80
CA GLU A 412 24.97 3.18 29.75
C GLU A 412 24.53 2.92 28.29
N LYS A 413 23.35 2.31 28.06
CA LYS A 413 22.79 2.11 26.71
C LYS A 413 22.17 3.36 26.09
N ASP A 414 21.91 4.40 26.89
CA ASP A 414 21.27 5.65 26.44
C ASP A 414 22.26 6.81 26.49
N SER A 415 22.97 7.04 25.36
CA SER A 415 23.91 8.16 25.23
C SER A 415 23.26 9.50 25.47
N ALA A 416 21.98 9.66 25.14
CA ALA A 416 21.23 10.90 25.34
C ALA A 416 20.99 11.20 26.82
N LEU A 417 20.69 10.18 27.63
CA LEU A 417 20.56 10.34 29.09
C LEU A 417 21.88 10.69 29.75
N THR A 418 22.99 10.11 29.30
CA THR A 418 24.34 10.43 29.78
C THR A 418 24.68 11.90 29.55
N GLU A 419 24.47 12.41 28.34
CA GLU A 419 24.68 13.84 28.01
C GLU A 419 23.84 14.77 28.88
N ILE A 420 22.59 14.37 29.18
CA ILE A 420 21.71 15.16 30.05
C ILE A 420 22.19 15.16 31.50
N LEU A 421 22.67 14.02 32.00
CA LEU A 421 23.21 13.89 33.37
C LEU A 421 24.47 14.72 33.59
N GLU A 422 25.33 14.85 32.57
CA GLU A 422 26.53 15.71 32.60
C GLU A 422 26.20 17.19 32.70
N LYS A 423 25.01 17.62 32.27
CA LYS A 423 24.55 19.01 32.44
C LYS A 423 24.17 19.30 33.88
N ALA A 424 24.64 20.42 34.40
CA ALA A 424 24.20 20.91 35.71
C ALA A 424 22.66 21.00 35.77
N PRO A 425 22.01 20.57 36.87
CA PRO A 425 20.54 20.47 36.97
C PRO A 425 19.80 21.77 36.61
N GLY A 426 20.38 22.94 36.93
CA GLY A 426 19.83 24.25 36.60
C GLY A 426 19.92 24.65 35.12
N LYS A 427 20.76 23.96 34.32
CA LYS A 427 20.93 24.21 32.88
C LYS A 427 20.10 23.25 31.99
N ARG A 428 19.42 22.29 32.58
CA ARG A 428 18.56 21.33 31.87
C ARG A 428 17.22 21.95 31.49
N ASN A 429 16.80 21.80 30.25
CA ASN A 429 15.49 22.25 29.78
C ASN A 429 14.36 21.27 30.25
N ALA A 430 13.10 21.61 29.97
CA ALA A 430 11.94 20.83 30.41
C ALA A 430 11.96 19.38 29.84
N LYS A 431 12.26 19.22 28.55
CA LYS A 431 12.32 17.90 27.87
C LYS A 431 13.39 17.00 28.48
N GLU A 432 14.55 17.57 28.83
CA GLU A 432 15.66 16.84 29.46
C GLU A 432 15.30 16.39 30.89
N LYS A 433 14.61 17.25 31.65
CA LYS A 433 14.10 16.88 32.99
C LYS A 433 13.05 15.77 32.93
N ASP A 434 12.17 15.83 31.94
CA ASP A 434 11.14 14.82 31.72
C ASP A 434 11.77 13.49 31.26
N ALA A 435 12.81 13.50 30.43
CA ALA A 435 13.54 12.30 30.03
C ALA A 435 14.17 11.59 31.23
N LEU A 436 14.84 12.34 32.13
CA LEU A 436 15.39 11.79 33.37
C LEU A 436 14.30 11.25 34.29
N ARG A 437 13.18 11.96 34.46
CA ARG A 437 12.04 11.52 35.26
C ARG A 437 11.45 10.22 34.70
N ARG A 438 11.29 10.11 33.41
CA ARG A 438 10.80 8.90 32.73
C ARG A 438 11.75 7.72 32.93
N ALA A 439 13.03 7.92 32.73
CA ALA A 439 14.04 6.88 32.91
C ALA A 439 14.11 6.37 34.37
N PHE A 440 14.14 7.27 35.35
CA PHE A 440 14.17 6.91 36.75
C PHE A 440 12.90 6.15 37.17
N ARG A 441 11.72 6.72 36.86
CA ARG A 441 10.45 6.10 37.29
C ARG A 441 10.15 4.78 36.59
N GLY A 442 10.51 4.67 35.30
CA GLY A 442 10.36 3.44 34.52
C GLY A 442 11.12 2.24 35.10
N GLY A 443 12.21 2.52 35.86
CA GLY A 443 12.96 1.48 36.62
C GLY A 443 12.39 1.13 38.00
N LEU A 444 11.37 1.84 38.50
CA LEU A 444 10.83 1.59 39.83
C LEU A 444 9.68 0.55 39.80
N PRO A 445 9.66 -0.42 40.75
CA PRO A 445 8.57 -1.41 40.83
C PRO A 445 7.17 -0.78 40.92
N ALA A 446 7.05 0.39 41.55
CA ALA A 446 5.77 1.11 41.67
C ALA A 446 5.19 1.57 40.31
N PHE A 447 5.97 1.66 39.26
CA PHE A 447 5.55 2.06 37.92
C PHE A 447 5.67 0.92 36.88
N ALA A 448 5.94 -0.30 37.34
CA ALA A 448 6.15 -1.44 36.42
C ALA A 448 4.94 -1.70 35.49
N GLU A 449 3.71 -1.60 36.02
CA GLU A 449 2.48 -1.74 35.22
C GLU A 449 2.36 -0.65 34.17
N VAL A 450 2.57 0.61 34.55
CA VAL A 450 2.47 1.75 33.61
C VAL A 450 3.58 1.68 32.56
N SER A 451 4.78 1.26 32.93
CA SER A 451 5.90 1.07 31.99
C SER A 451 5.62 -0.05 31.00
N LEU A 452 4.99 -1.13 31.44
CA LEU A 452 4.55 -2.23 30.57
C LEU A 452 3.44 -1.78 29.64
N GLU A 453 2.44 -1.03 30.15
CA GLU A 453 1.35 -0.43 29.34
C GLU A 453 1.92 0.46 28.22
N LEU A 454 2.84 1.38 28.55
CA LEU A 454 3.51 2.23 27.57
C LEU A 454 4.26 1.44 26.51
N SER A 455 5.01 0.41 26.91
CA SER A 455 5.73 -0.47 25.97
C SER A 455 4.81 -1.26 25.06
N GLN A 456 3.66 -1.69 25.55
CA GLN A 456 2.64 -2.39 24.75
C GLN A 456 1.99 -1.43 23.73
N LEU A 457 1.63 -0.22 24.16
CA LEU A 457 1.05 0.82 23.30
C LEU A 457 2.02 1.25 22.20
N GLU A 458 3.32 1.40 22.50
CA GLU A 458 4.34 1.73 21.51
C GLU A 458 4.46 0.61 20.45
N LYS A 459 4.53 -0.65 20.89
CA LYS A 459 4.55 -1.80 19.97
C LYS A 459 3.28 -1.92 19.13
N ALA A 460 2.13 -1.62 19.72
CA ALA A 460 0.86 -1.60 18.99
C ALA A 460 0.86 -0.50 17.91
N LYS A 461 1.37 0.69 18.26
CA LYS A 461 1.54 1.81 17.34
C LYS A 461 2.49 1.47 16.19
N GLU A 462 3.70 0.99 16.50
CA GLU A 462 4.69 0.56 15.50
C GLU A 462 4.13 -0.50 14.54
N LYS A 463 3.41 -1.48 15.10
CA LYS A 463 2.75 -2.51 14.30
C LYS A 463 1.71 -1.89 13.36
N LEU A 464 0.81 -1.08 13.89
CA LEU A 464 -0.24 -0.44 13.10
C LEU A 464 0.35 0.50 12.03
N GLU A 465 1.37 1.31 12.36
CA GLU A 465 2.07 2.16 11.40
C GLU A 465 2.74 1.36 10.28
N SER A 466 3.26 0.17 10.57
CA SER A 466 3.82 -0.72 9.55
C SER A 466 2.78 -1.34 8.61
N GLU A 467 1.52 -1.40 9.03
CA GLU A 467 0.39 -1.93 8.26
C GLU A 467 -0.31 -0.83 7.44
N ILE A 468 -0.02 0.46 7.71
CA ILE A 468 -0.60 1.57 6.95
C ILE A 468 -0.07 1.54 5.51
N PRO A 469 -0.97 1.51 4.50
CA PRO A 469 -0.56 1.52 3.11
C PRO A 469 0.08 2.85 2.71
N MET A 470 1.11 2.77 1.90
CA MET A 470 1.68 3.93 1.22
C MET A 470 0.94 4.17 -0.09
N THR A 471 0.65 5.42 -0.41
CA THR A 471 0.00 5.82 -1.68
C THR A 471 0.83 6.88 -2.39
N MET A 472 1.05 6.69 -3.70
CA MET A 472 1.77 7.66 -4.53
C MET A 472 0.88 8.87 -4.79
N ILE A 473 1.46 10.07 -4.61
CA ILE A 473 0.78 11.35 -4.80
C ILE A 473 1.54 12.25 -5.76
N MET A 474 0.96 13.37 -6.15
CA MET A 474 1.66 14.47 -6.80
C MET A 474 2.32 15.39 -5.76
N SER A 475 3.38 16.08 -6.20
CA SER A 475 4.07 17.15 -5.46
C SER A 475 4.91 17.95 -6.47
N ASP A 476 4.84 19.27 -6.41
CA ASP A 476 5.56 20.14 -7.35
C ASP A 476 6.91 20.67 -6.75
N ASP A 477 7.62 19.81 -6.02
CA ASP A 477 8.83 20.17 -5.27
C ASP A 477 10.12 20.27 -6.11
N SER A 478 10.06 19.95 -7.40
CA SER A 478 11.22 19.93 -8.31
C SER A 478 10.97 20.78 -9.56
N PRO A 479 11.03 22.11 -9.49
CA PRO A 479 10.89 22.98 -10.64
C PRO A 479 11.87 22.61 -11.75
N ARG A 480 11.35 22.37 -12.98
CA ARG A 480 12.15 22.00 -14.14
C ARG A 480 11.79 22.86 -15.33
N GLU A 481 12.80 23.21 -16.13
CA GLU A 481 12.58 23.83 -17.43
C GLU A 481 11.96 22.82 -18.39
N THR A 482 11.05 23.27 -19.25
CA THR A 482 10.39 22.45 -20.25
C THR A 482 10.78 22.94 -21.63
N PHE A 483 11.08 22.01 -22.52
CA PHE A 483 11.45 22.23 -23.89
C PHE A 483 10.58 21.41 -24.82
N ILE A 484 10.34 21.90 -26.03
CA ILE A 484 9.84 21.06 -27.11
C ILE A 484 10.91 20.01 -27.41
N LEU A 485 10.52 18.76 -27.57
CA LEU A 485 11.45 17.67 -27.90
C LEU A 485 11.32 17.29 -29.37
N GLU A 486 12.43 17.32 -30.10
CA GLU A 486 12.44 16.92 -31.52
C GLU A 486 11.88 15.48 -31.67
N ARG A 487 10.75 15.34 -32.32
CA ARG A 487 10.04 14.06 -32.50
C ARG A 487 9.81 13.30 -31.17
N GLY A 488 9.65 14.03 -30.08
CA GLY A 488 9.44 13.43 -28.75
C GLY A 488 10.67 12.79 -28.12
N ALA A 489 11.87 12.97 -28.69
CA ALA A 489 13.10 12.36 -28.20
C ALA A 489 13.63 13.12 -26.96
N TYR A 490 13.77 12.41 -25.83
CA TYR A 490 14.13 12.97 -24.52
C TYR A 490 15.48 13.72 -24.52
N ASP A 491 16.42 13.35 -25.41
CA ASP A 491 17.78 13.86 -25.51
C ASP A 491 17.94 14.99 -26.55
N LYS A 492 16.83 15.43 -27.18
CA LYS A 492 16.86 16.46 -28.24
C LYS A 492 15.94 17.65 -27.93
N PRO A 493 16.30 18.48 -26.95
CA PRO A 493 15.53 19.67 -26.62
C PRO A 493 15.66 20.74 -27.72
N LEU A 494 14.55 21.37 -28.07
CA LEU A 494 14.44 22.50 -29.01
C LEU A 494 14.19 23.81 -28.22
N GLU A 495 13.14 24.58 -28.56
CA GLU A 495 12.83 25.82 -27.88
C GLU A 495 12.23 25.58 -26.50
N LYS A 496 12.53 26.47 -25.56
CA LYS A 496 11.96 26.46 -24.22
C LYS A 496 10.52 26.93 -24.25
N VAL A 497 9.66 26.23 -23.48
CA VAL A 497 8.26 26.60 -23.29
C VAL A 497 7.92 26.72 -21.79
N THR A 498 6.83 27.43 -21.51
CA THR A 498 6.23 27.54 -20.15
C THR A 498 4.87 26.87 -20.15
N ALA A 499 4.36 26.56 -18.96
CA ALA A 499 3.02 26.01 -18.82
C ALA A 499 1.96 26.90 -19.48
N GLY A 500 1.09 26.30 -20.25
CA GLY A 500 0.04 26.97 -21.04
C GLY A 500 -0.98 25.98 -21.58
N VAL A 501 -2.07 26.49 -22.11
CA VAL A 501 -3.16 25.71 -22.70
C VAL A 501 -3.20 25.90 -24.20
N PRO A 502 -3.82 24.98 -24.99
CA PRO A 502 -3.87 25.10 -26.45
C PRO A 502 -4.43 26.43 -26.93
N GLU A 503 -3.77 27.04 -27.92
CA GLU A 503 -4.09 28.39 -28.42
C GLU A 503 -5.52 28.51 -28.97
N ASN A 504 -6.04 27.41 -29.53
CA ASN A 504 -7.40 27.35 -30.11
C ASN A 504 -8.51 27.10 -29.07
N LEU A 505 -8.18 27.00 -27.79
CA LEU A 505 -9.10 26.87 -26.68
C LEU A 505 -9.10 28.14 -25.81
N PRO A 506 -10.13 28.36 -24.98
CA PRO A 506 -10.16 29.51 -24.08
C PRO A 506 -8.88 29.62 -23.23
N PRO A 507 -8.37 30.83 -22.96
CA PRO A 507 -7.17 30.99 -22.15
C PRO A 507 -7.41 30.59 -20.67
N LEU A 508 -6.32 30.41 -19.94
CA LEU A 508 -6.38 30.23 -18.47
C LEU A 508 -7.21 31.35 -17.85
N PRO A 509 -7.94 31.08 -16.73
CA PRO A 509 -8.65 32.12 -16.01
C PRO A 509 -7.72 33.26 -15.57
N ASP A 510 -8.25 34.49 -15.56
CA ASP A 510 -7.47 35.66 -15.13
C ASP A 510 -6.95 35.48 -13.70
N GLY A 511 -5.68 35.70 -13.49
CA GLY A 511 -5.02 35.53 -12.20
C GLY A 511 -4.75 34.09 -11.77
N ALA A 512 -5.08 33.10 -12.59
CA ALA A 512 -4.71 31.71 -12.32
C ALA A 512 -3.20 31.52 -12.45
N GLU A 513 -2.59 30.83 -11.50
CA GLU A 513 -1.19 30.43 -11.60
C GLU A 513 -1.01 29.38 -12.71
N ALA A 514 0.13 29.45 -13.39
CA ALA A 514 0.49 28.47 -14.43
C ALA A 514 1.04 27.17 -13.80
N ASN A 515 0.20 26.52 -12.98
CA ASN A 515 0.44 25.26 -12.30
C ASN A 515 -0.76 24.30 -12.48
N ARG A 516 -0.71 23.10 -11.88
CA ARG A 516 -1.78 22.10 -11.99
C ARG A 516 -3.14 22.60 -11.44
N LEU A 517 -3.14 23.46 -10.43
CA LEU A 517 -4.37 24.05 -9.90
C LEU A 517 -5.01 25.05 -10.89
N GLY A 518 -4.17 25.84 -11.58
CA GLY A 518 -4.64 26.72 -12.67
C GLY A 518 -5.19 25.90 -13.86
N LEU A 519 -4.54 24.78 -14.20
CA LEU A 519 -5.05 23.85 -15.22
C LEU A 519 -6.41 23.24 -14.83
N ALA A 520 -6.57 22.80 -13.58
CA ALA A 520 -7.83 22.26 -13.07
C ALA A 520 -8.96 23.31 -13.15
N LYS A 521 -8.70 24.54 -12.70
CA LYS A 521 -9.65 25.66 -12.81
C LYS A 521 -10.01 25.99 -14.25
N TRP A 522 -9.09 25.82 -15.17
CA TRP A 522 -9.33 26.01 -16.61
C TRP A 522 -10.29 24.95 -17.16
N LEU A 523 -10.05 23.67 -16.85
CA LEU A 523 -10.91 22.56 -17.26
C LEU A 523 -12.33 22.66 -16.69
N THR A 524 -12.46 23.14 -15.45
CA THR A 524 -13.77 23.25 -14.76
C THR A 524 -14.46 24.60 -14.94
N LYS A 525 -13.90 25.48 -15.80
CA LYS A 525 -14.53 26.75 -16.12
C LYS A 525 -15.90 26.51 -16.76
N PRO A 526 -16.98 27.18 -16.31
CA PRO A 526 -18.35 26.93 -16.83
C PRO A 526 -18.52 27.02 -18.34
N ASN A 527 -17.70 27.85 -18.99
CA ASN A 527 -17.72 28.01 -20.45
C ASN A 527 -16.60 27.21 -21.16
N HIS A 528 -15.99 26.23 -20.50
CA HIS A 528 -15.03 25.33 -21.17
C HIS A 528 -15.79 24.48 -22.20
N PRO A 529 -15.36 24.46 -23.49
CA PRO A 529 -16.20 23.88 -24.54
C PRO A 529 -16.30 22.35 -24.51
N LEU A 530 -15.39 21.65 -23.82
CA LEU A 530 -15.26 20.19 -23.89
C LEU A 530 -15.65 19.48 -22.58
N THR A 531 -15.18 19.92 -21.44
CA THR A 531 -15.22 19.14 -20.18
C THR A 531 -16.62 18.63 -19.82
N ALA A 532 -17.62 19.51 -19.80
CA ALA A 532 -18.99 19.10 -19.44
C ALA A 532 -19.60 18.19 -20.52
N ARG A 533 -19.34 18.48 -21.83
CA ARG A 533 -19.84 17.64 -22.94
C ARG A 533 -19.23 16.24 -22.90
N VAL A 534 -17.93 16.13 -22.67
CA VAL A 534 -17.23 14.84 -22.56
C VAL A 534 -17.75 14.04 -21.37
N ALA A 535 -17.91 14.68 -20.21
CA ALA A 535 -18.45 14.04 -19.03
C ALA A 535 -19.88 13.53 -19.25
N MET A 536 -20.76 14.38 -19.82
CA MET A 536 -22.13 13.99 -20.09
C MET A 536 -22.26 12.92 -21.16
N ASN A 537 -21.43 12.97 -22.20
CA ASN A 537 -21.40 11.91 -23.21
C ASN A 537 -20.94 10.57 -22.64
N TRP A 538 -20.00 10.60 -21.70
CA TRP A 538 -19.55 9.40 -21.01
C TRP A 538 -20.63 8.83 -20.07
N MET A 539 -21.29 9.68 -19.26
CA MET A 539 -22.44 9.26 -18.44
C MET A 539 -23.55 8.70 -19.31
N TRP A 540 -23.82 9.32 -20.46
CA TRP A 540 -24.79 8.83 -21.45
C TRP A 540 -24.41 7.43 -21.96
N HIS A 541 -23.14 7.24 -22.32
CA HIS A 541 -22.63 5.93 -22.72
C HIS A 541 -22.85 4.86 -21.67
N GLN A 542 -22.61 5.16 -20.39
CA GLN A 542 -22.84 4.23 -19.27
C GLN A 542 -24.32 3.83 -19.14
N VAL A 543 -25.22 4.75 -19.38
CA VAL A 543 -26.66 4.54 -19.25
C VAL A 543 -27.25 3.87 -20.49
N PHE A 544 -26.91 4.33 -21.69
CA PHE A 544 -27.51 3.90 -22.95
C PHE A 544 -26.67 2.94 -23.79
N GLY A 545 -25.40 2.70 -23.39
CA GLY A 545 -24.47 1.76 -24.04
C GLY A 545 -23.72 2.32 -25.23
N VAL A 546 -24.17 3.43 -25.80
CA VAL A 546 -23.49 4.17 -26.86
C VAL A 546 -23.57 5.66 -26.57
N GLY A 547 -22.49 6.40 -26.77
CA GLY A 547 -22.46 7.84 -26.54
C GLY A 547 -23.26 8.60 -27.63
N ILE A 548 -23.73 9.80 -27.31
CA ILE A 548 -24.28 10.75 -28.29
C ILE A 548 -23.22 11.03 -29.35
N VAL A 549 -21.97 11.24 -28.93
CA VAL A 549 -20.75 11.09 -29.74
C VAL A 549 -20.27 9.67 -29.54
N LYS A 550 -20.29 8.83 -30.59
CA LYS A 550 -19.95 7.39 -30.47
C LYS A 550 -18.50 7.16 -30.06
N THR A 551 -17.58 8.00 -30.53
CA THR A 551 -16.16 7.99 -30.16
C THR A 551 -15.95 8.69 -28.81
N VAL A 552 -16.33 8.03 -27.70
CA VAL A 552 -16.38 8.64 -26.34
C VAL A 552 -15.05 9.25 -25.89
N ASN A 553 -13.93 8.79 -26.39
CA ASN A 553 -12.56 9.25 -26.10
C ASN A 553 -12.00 10.22 -27.14
N ASP A 554 -12.76 10.54 -28.19
CA ASP A 554 -12.35 11.44 -29.27
C ASP A 554 -13.51 12.34 -29.73
N PHE A 555 -13.37 13.64 -29.45
CA PHE A 555 -14.24 14.74 -29.85
C PHE A 555 -13.56 15.64 -30.88
N GLY A 556 -12.39 15.22 -31.37
CA GLY A 556 -11.65 15.93 -32.40
C GLY A 556 -12.28 15.83 -33.77
N SER A 557 -11.57 16.31 -34.81
CA SER A 557 -12.06 16.36 -36.17
C SER A 557 -12.28 14.99 -36.84
N GLN A 558 -11.72 13.92 -36.23
CA GLN A 558 -11.92 12.53 -36.66
C GLN A 558 -13.03 11.81 -35.91
N ALA A 559 -13.61 12.44 -34.90
CA ALA A 559 -14.74 11.90 -34.14
C ALA A 559 -16.00 11.75 -35.02
N GLU A 560 -16.86 10.82 -34.65
CA GLU A 560 -18.22 10.80 -35.22
C GLU A 560 -19.01 12.01 -34.74
N TRP A 561 -19.76 12.63 -35.64
CA TRP A 561 -20.63 13.76 -35.28
C TRP A 561 -21.71 13.32 -34.27
N PRO A 562 -22.04 14.14 -33.27
CA PRO A 562 -23.07 13.80 -32.31
C PRO A 562 -24.44 13.61 -33.00
N THR A 563 -25.16 12.55 -32.65
CA THR A 563 -26.48 12.29 -33.22
C THR A 563 -27.51 13.30 -32.77
N HIS A 564 -27.37 13.86 -31.59
CA HIS A 564 -28.26 14.81 -30.96
C HIS A 564 -27.47 15.96 -30.34
N PRO A 565 -26.93 16.90 -31.19
CA PRO A 565 -26.01 17.94 -30.70
C PRO A 565 -26.68 18.88 -29.67
N GLU A 566 -27.93 19.28 -29.90
CA GLU A 566 -28.68 20.16 -29.00
C GLU A 566 -28.93 19.47 -27.61
N LEU A 567 -29.17 18.17 -27.61
CA LEU A 567 -29.31 17.40 -26.39
C LEU A 567 -28.00 17.36 -25.60
N LEU A 568 -26.89 17.11 -26.30
CA LEU A 568 -25.57 17.08 -25.66
C LEU A 568 -25.23 18.45 -25.03
N ASP A 569 -25.50 19.52 -25.76
CA ASP A 569 -25.28 20.90 -25.29
C ASP A 569 -26.16 21.22 -24.09
N TRP A 570 -27.44 20.86 -24.13
CA TRP A 570 -28.33 21.03 -23.01
C TRP A 570 -27.93 20.25 -21.77
N LEU A 571 -27.59 18.96 -21.92
CA LEU A 571 -27.10 18.14 -20.82
C LEU A 571 -25.84 18.72 -20.19
N ALA A 572 -24.91 19.22 -21.01
CA ALA A 572 -23.68 19.84 -20.53
C ALA A 572 -23.94 21.14 -19.76
N ALA A 573 -24.88 21.96 -20.24
CA ALA A 573 -25.29 23.19 -19.53
C ALA A 573 -25.98 22.87 -18.21
N GLU A 574 -26.96 21.97 -18.21
CA GLU A 574 -27.69 21.52 -17.01
C GLU A 574 -26.72 20.93 -15.96
N PHE A 575 -25.72 20.13 -16.41
CA PHE A 575 -24.72 19.56 -15.51
C PHE A 575 -23.91 20.66 -14.79
N VAL A 576 -23.52 21.70 -15.50
CA VAL A 576 -22.80 22.84 -14.87
C VAL A 576 -23.75 23.63 -13.96
N GLU A 577 -24.99 23.91 -14.41
CA GLU A 577 -25.98 24.69 -13.65
C GLU A 577 -26.47 23.99 -12.40
N SER A 578 -26.52 22.65 -12.40
CA SER A 578 -26.86 21.83 -11.22
C SER A 578 -25.74 21.79 -10.17
N GLY A 579 -24.57 22.44 -10.41
CA GLY A 579 -23.39 22.37 -9.56
C GLY A 579 -22.57 21.09 -9.78
N TRP A 580 -22.54 20.58 -10.99
CA TRP A 580 -21.81 19.39 -11.39
C TRP A 580 -22.27 18.10 -10.65
N ASP A 581 -23.58 18.00 -10.39
CA ASP A 581 -24.23 16.91 -9.66
C ASP A 581 -24.38 15.65 -10.50
N ARG A 582 -23.52 14.67 -10.26
CA ARG A 582 -23.50 13.40 -11.00
C ARG A 582 -24.74 12.54 -10.76
N LYS A 583 -25.21 12.45 -9.51
CA LYS A 583 -26.39 11.63 -9.16
C LYS A 583 -27.68 12.23 -9.74
N ALA A 584 -27.81 13.55 -9.72
CA ALA A 584 -28.93 14.23 -10.34
C ALA A 584 -29.02 13.97 -11.84
N MET A 585 -27.88 14.04 -12.55
CA MET A 585 -27.85 13.75 -14.00
C MET A 585 -28.15 12.26 -14.30
N HIS A 586 -27.64 11.32 -13.53
CA HIS A 586 -28.02 9.90 -13.66
C HIS A 586 -29.50 9.69 -13.41
N LYS A 587 -30.06 10.29 -12.35
CA LYS A 587 -31.47 10.20 -12.03
C LYS A 587 -32.32 10.73 -13.20
N MET A 588 -31.97 11.90 -13.73
CA MET A 588 -32.67 12.52 -14.87
C MET A 588 -32.67 11.59 -16.09
N MET A 589 -31.57 11.04 -16.48
CA MET A 589 -31.47 10.11 -17.62
C MET A 589 -32.27 8.83 -17.40
N ILE A 590 -32.20 8.22 -16.22
CA ILE A 590 -32.90 6.95 -15.91
C ILE A 590 -34.41 7.15 -15.81
N LEU A 591 -34.87 8.28 -15.29
CA LEU A 591 -36.32 8.59 -15.22
C LEU A 591 -36.91 8.99 -16.58
N SER A 592 -36.07 9.28 -17.60
CA SER A 592 -36.58 9.70 -18.92
C SER A 592 -37.42 8.62 -19.60
N SER A 593 -38.39 9.04 -20.39
CA SER A 593 -39.18 8.13 -21.22
C SER A 593 -38.30 7.37 -22.22
N THR A 594 -37.22 7.96 -22.65
CA THR A 594 -36.24 7.35 -23.56
C THR A 594 -35.59 6.10 -22.93
N TYR A 595 -35.16 6.17 -21.66
CA TYR A 595 -34.57 5.03 -20.96
C TYR A 595 -35.58 3.93 -20.63
N ARG A 596 -36.82 4.34 -20.34
CA ARG A 596 -37.91 3.44 -19.92
C ARG A 596 -38.62 2.73 -21.09
N GLN A 597 -38.17 2.92 -22.33
CA GLN A 597 -38.66 2.16 -23.48
C GLN A 597 -38.33 0.68 -23.38
N SER A 598 -39.15 -0.19 -23.96
CA SER A 598 -38.84 -1.58 -24.15
C SER A 598 -37.61 -1.76 -25.03
N SER A 599 -36.73 -2.71 -24.71
CA SER A 599 -35.60 -3.13 -25.57
C SER A 599 -36.04 -4.02 -26.75
N ASN A 600 -37.30 -4.48 -26.76
CA ASN A 600 -37.84 -5.27 -27.87
C ASN A 600 -37.91 -4.42 -29.14
N THR A 601 -37.56 -5.03 -30.27
CA THR A 601 -37.46 -4.35 -31.55
C THR A 601 -37.92 -5.21 -32.71
N SER A 602 -38.38 -4.57 -33.81
CA SER A 602 -38.65 -5.24 -35.08
C SER A 602 -37.35 -5.41 -35.90
N SER A 603 -37.37 -6.36 -36.82
CA SER A 603 -36.24 -6.56 -37.77
C SER A 603 -35.97 -5.30 -38.60
N ASP A 604 -37.01 -4.57 -39.03
CA ASP A 604 -36.88 -3.32 -39.77
C ASP A 604 -36.17 -2.22 -38.97
N LEU A 605 -36.48 -2.11 -37.68
CA LEU A 605 -35.82 -1.12 -36.82
C LEU A 605 -34.37 -1.52 -36.52
N MET A 606 -34.10 -2.83 -36.40
CA MET A 606 -32.73 -3.35 -36.23
C MET A 606 -31.87 -3.09 -37.45
N ASP A 607 -32.43 -3.26 -38.67
CA ASP A 607 -31.72 -3.00 -39.92
C ASP A 607 -31.43 -1.51 -40.15
N ARG A 608 -32.36 -0.63 -39.71
CA ARG A 608 -32.24 0.84 -39.89
C ARG A 608 -31.33 1.51 -38.85
N ASP A 609 -31.32 1.02 -37.62
CA ASP A 609 -30.54 1.57 -36.53
C ASP A 609 -30.05 0.46 -35.61
N PRO A 610 -29.05 -0.33 -36.07
CA PRO A 610 -28.54 -1.46 -35.30
C PRO A 610 -27.97 -1.08 -33.93
N ASP A 611 -27.29 0.07 -33.84
CA ASP A 611 -26.64 0.57 -32.63
C ASP A 611 -27.57 1.41 -31.75
N ASN A 612 -28.88 1.50 -32.07
CA ASN A 612 -29.85 2.33 -31.34
C ASN A 612 -29.43 3.81 -31.17
N ARG A 613 -28.80 4.36 -32.19
CA ARG A 613 -28.29 5.75 -32.20
C ARG A 613 -29.43 6.79 -32.19
N LEU A 614 -30.59 6.43 -32.71
CA LEU A 614 -31.80 7.29 -32.77
C LEU A 614 -32.72 7.08 -31.57
N LEU A 615 -32.31 6.26 -30.59
CA LEU A 615 -33.00 6.07 -29.31
C LEU A 615 -34.45 5.59 -29.44
N ALA A 616 -34.76 4.78 -30.45
CA ALA A 616 -36.09 4.28 -30.74
C ALA A 616 -36.50 3.05 -29.89
N ARG A 617 -35.62 2.56 -29.06
CA ARG A 617 -35.80 1.43 -28.10
C ARG A 617 -34.97 1.62 -26.82
N GLY A 618 -35.30 0.87 -25.80
CA GLY A 618 -34.45 0.78 -24.57
C GLY A 618 -33.08 0.17 -24.88
N PRO A 619 -32.06 0.47 -24.05
CA PRO A 619 -30.73 -0.06 -24.25
C PRO A 619 -30.65 -1.58 -23.98
N ARG A 620 -29.85 -2.29 -24.77
CA ARG A 620 -29.58 -3.70 -24.59
C ARG A 620 -28.07 -3.96 -24.67
N ASN A 621 -27.44 -4.03 -23.50
CA ASN A 621 -25.99 -4.09 -23.39
C ASN A 621 -25.56 -5.32 -22.60
N ARG A 622 -24.49 -6.00 -23.06
CA ARG A 622 -23.84 -7.03 -22.26
C ARG A 622 -23.23 -6.42 -21.00
N LEU A 623 -23.37 -7.12 -19.87
CA LEU A 623 -22.78 -6.74 -18.58
C LEU A 623 -21.24 -6.77 -18.65
N SER A 624 -20.57 -5.91 -17.91
CA SER A 624 -19.10 -5.95 -17.76
C SER A 624 -18.64 -7.20 -17.01
N ALA A 625 -17.36 -7.53 -17.10
CA ALA A 625 -16.78 -8.70 -16.45
C ALA A 625 -17.06 -8.73 -14.93
N GLU A 626 -16.88 -7.58 -14.29
CA GLU A 626 -17.14 -7.42 -12.84
C GLU A 626 -18.62 -7.64 -12.53
N MET A 627 -19.53 -7.07 -13.33
CA MET A 627 -20.97 -7.26 -13.14
C MET A 627 -21.41 -8.71 -13.34
N VAL A 628 -20.88 -9.41 -14.36
CA VAL A 628 -21.16 -10.83 -14.59
C VAL A 628 -20.78 -11.64 -13.36
N ARG A 629 -19.58 -11.42 -12.83
CA ARG A 629 -19.12 -12.13 -11.63
C ARG A 629 -19.98 -11.80 -10.41
N ASP A 630 -20.19 -10.53 -10.16
CA ASP A 630 -20.87 -10.05 -8.96
C ASP A 630 -22.33 -10.48 -8.88
N GLN A 631 -23.03 -10.54 -10.02
CA GLN A 631 -24.42 -10.98 -10.02
C GLN A 631 -24.55 -12.48 -9.66
N PHE A 632 -23.66 -13.36 -10.13
CA PHE A 632 -23.72 -14.78 -9.77
C PHE A 632 -23.39 -15.03 -8.31
N LEU A 633 -22.41 -14.28 -7.77
CA LEU A 633 -22.14 -14.30 -6.33
C LEU A 633 -23.32 -13.74 -5.51
N ALA A 634 -24.00 -12.71 -6.02
CA ALA A 634 -25.16 -12.15 -5.34
C ALA A 634 -26.38 -13.09 -5.35
N MET A 635 -26.66 -13.74 -6.49
CA MET A 635 -27.75 -14.70 -6.64
C MET A 635 -27.57 -15.94 -5.73
N SER A 636 -26.33 -16.36 -5.52
CA SER A 636 -25.99 -17.50 -4.65
C SER A 636 -25.78 -17.12 -3.17
N GLY A 637 -25.94 -15.85 -2.80
CA GLY A 637 -25.69 -15.41 -1.42
C GLY A 637 -24.21 -15.34 -1.02
N LEU A 638 -23.28 -15.69 -1.91
CA LEU A 638 -21.84 -15.69 -1.63
C LEU A 638 -21.23 -14.28 -1.63
N LEU A 639 -21.86 -13.27 -2.22
CA LEU A 639 -21.29 -11.94 -2.39
C LEU A 639 -21.02 -11.25 -1.05
N ILE A 640 -19.75 -10.95 -0.78
CA ILE A 640 -19.34 -10.11 0.35
C ILE A 640 -19.43 -8.64 -0.06
N ARG A 641 -20.31 -7.89 0.62
CA ARG A 641 -20.63 -6.48 0.33
C ARG A 641 -19.77 -5.48 1.10
N LYS A 642 -18.56 -5.86 1.49
CA LYS A 642 -17.61 -4.95 2.16
C LYS A 642 -17.07 -3.95 1.15
N VAL A 643 -17.20 -2.66 1.41
CA VAL A 643 -16.66 -1.58 0.58
C VAL A 643 -15.22 -1.26 0.96
N GLY A 644 -14.36 -0.93 -0.02
CA GLY A 644 -12.98 -0.50 0.20
C GLY A 644 -12.02 -1.61 0.67
N GLY A 645 -10.80 -1.23 0.97
CA GLY A 645 -9.75 -2.14 1.46
C GLY A 645 -8.89 -2.78 0.36
N PRO A 646 -7.89 -3.59 0.71
CA PRO A 646 -6.93 -4.17 -0.24
C PRO A 646 -7.59 -4.99 -1.34
N SER A 647 -6.92 -5.10 -2.49
CA SER A 647 -7.32 -5.99 -3.58
C SER A 647 -7.22 -7.46 -3.19
N VAL A 648 -8.12 -8.29 -3.72
CA VAL A 648 -8.26 -9.72 -3.43
C VAL A 648 -7.95 -10.59 -4.64
N LYS A 649 -7.63 -11.85 -4.41
CA LYS A 649 -7.25 -12.82 -5.43
C LYS A 649 -8.25 -13.98 -5.49
N PRO A 650 -9.32 -13.85 -6.29
CA PRO A 650 -10.27 -14.96 -6.49
C PRO A 650 -9.63 -16.14 -7.22
N TYR A 651 -10.38 -17.22 -7.47
CA TYR A 651 -9.92 -18.39 -8.20
C TYR A 651 -9.31 -18.03 -9.56
N GLN A 652 -8.17 -18.65 -9.88
CA GLN A 652 -7.49 -18.52 -11.18
C GLN A 652 -6.82 -19.85 -11.54
N PRO A 653 -6.81 -20.24 -12.82
CA PRO A 653 -6.07 -21.42 -13.27
C PRO A 653 -4.59 -21.34 -12.86
N PRO A 654 -3.99 -22.44 -12.39
CA PRO A 654 -2.59 -22.43 -11.95
C PRO A 654 -1.63 -22.23 -13.11
N GLY A 655 -0.46 -21.66 -12.84
CA GLY A 655 0.66 -21.57 -13.77
C GLY A 655 0.73 -20.30 -14.63
N ILE A 656 -0.33 -19.50 -14.74
CA ILE A 656 -0.37 -18.30 -15.60
C ILE A 656 0.76 -17.32 -15.24
N TRP A 657 0.96 -17.00 -13.96
CA TRP A 657 2.03 -16.10 -13.55
C TRP A 657 3.42 -16.69 -13.71
N LYS A 658 3.56 -18.03 -13.67
CA LYS A 658 4.84 -18.72 -13.85
C LYS A 658 5.39 -18.57 -15.26
N GLU A 659 4.51 -18.42 -16.26
CA GLU A 659 4.92 -18.25 -17.65
C GLU A 659 5.50 -16.87 -17.95
N LEU A 660 5.20 -15.87 -17.13
CA LEU A 660 5.64 -14.48 -17.33
C LEU A 660 7.13 -14.27 -17.01
N THR A 661 7.75 -15.12 -16.18
CA THR A 661 9.14 -14.89 -15.74
C THR A 661 9.84 -16.19 -15.36
N ASN A 662 11.10 -16.31 -15.75
CA ASN A 662 11.99 -17.42 -15.37
C ASN A 662 12.74 -17.17 -14.04
N ARG A 663 12.56 -16.03 -13.40
CA ARG A 663 13.30 -15.64 -12.19
C ARG A 663 12.48 -15.92 -10.94
N LYS A 664 12.96 -16.81 -10.07
CA LYS A 664 12.34 -17.20 -8.79
C LYS A 664 12.01 -16.04 -7.83
N ASN A 665 12.63 -14.88 -8.01
CA ASN A 665 12.43 -13.70 -7.17
C ASN A 665 11.23 -12.83 -7.61
N PHE A 666 10.62 -13.12 -8.75
CA PHE A 666 9.47 -12.42 -9.29
C PHE A 666 8.25 -13.31 -9.13
N GLN A 667 7.18 -12.75 -8.64
CA GLN A 667 5.88 -13.35 -8.35
C GLN A 667 5.42 -14.36 -9.41
N GLN A 668 5.93 -15.60 -9.29
CA GLN A 668 5.62 -16.71 -10.19
C GLN A 668 4.38 -17.48 -9.74
N VAL A 669 3.98 -17.32 -8.49
CA VAL A 669 2.90 -18.07 -7.88
C VAL A 669 1.72 -17.14 -7.63
N TYR A 670 0.58 -17.50 -8.18
CA TYR A 670 -0.71 -16.94 -7.79
C TYR A 670 -1.25 -17.83 -6.66
N GLU A 671 -1.41 -17.26 -5.50
CA GLU A 671 -2.09 -17.88 -4.37
C GLU A 671 -3.45 -17.20 -4.26
N ALA A 672 -4.51 -17.96 -4.48
CA ALA A 672 -5.86 -17.49 -4.27
C ALA A 672 -6.05 -17.18 -2.77
N ASP A 673 -6.87 -16.18 -2.48
CA ASP A 673 -7.30 -15.92 -1.10
C ASP A 673 -8.23 -17.05 -0.62
N GLU A 674 -8.48 -17.08 0.68
CA GLU A 674 -9.42 -17.98 1.33
C GLU A 674 -10.60 -17.19 1.91
N GLY A 675 -11.74 -17.85 2.13
CA GLY A 675 -12.90 -17.29 2.79
C GLY A 675 -13.44 -16.03 2.09
N GLU A 676 -13.66 -14.93 2.82
CA GLU A 676 -14.26 -13.69 2.29
C GLU A 676 -13.54 -13.11 1.08
N GLY A 677 -12.20 -13.26 0.98
CA GLY A 677 -11.40 -12.75 -0.12
C GLY A 677 -11.81 -13.31 -1.49
N LEU A 678 -12.33 -14.55 -1.54
CA LEU A 678 -12.83 -15.19 -2.76
C LEU A 678 -14.11 -14.54 -3.30
N TYR A 679 -14.92 -13.93 -2.42
CA TYR A 679 -16.31 -13.56 -2.74
C TYR A 679 -16.55 -12.04 -2.74
N ARG A 680 -15.53 -11.22 -2.61
CA ARG A 680 -15.66 -9.77 -2.76
C ARG A 680 -16.01 -9.39 -4.20
N ARG A 681 -16.58 -8.18 -4.40
CA ARG A 681 -16.91 -7.68 -5.74
C ARG A 681 -15.74 -7.73 -6.69
N GLY A 682 -16.00 -7.95 -7.97
CA GLY A 682 -15.02 -8.00 -9.06
C GLY A 682 -14.12 -6.76 -9.16
N LEU A 683 -14.64 -5.59 -8.77
CA LEU A 683 -13.89 -4.34 -8.65
C LEU A 683 -12.62 -4.48 -7.81
N TYR A 684 -12.63 -5.31 -6.79
CA TYR A 684 -11.52 -5.54 -5.86
C TYR A 684 -10.55 -6.64 -6.31
N THR A 685 -10.81 -7.28 -7.45
CA THR A 685 -9.89 -8.29 -8.00
C THR A 685 -8.52 -7.68 -8.24
N PHE A 686 -7.46 -8.35 -7.76
CA PHE A 686 -6.08 -7.92 -7.91
C PHE A 686 -5.71 -7.75 -9.40
N TRP A 687 -5.33 -6.53 -9.78
CA TRP A 687 -5.09 -6.18 -11.18
C TRP A 687 -3.61 -6.20 -11.51
N LYS A 688 -3.14 -7.33 -12.09
CA LYS A 688 -1.80 -7.48 -12.63
C LYS A 688 -1.80 -7.16 -14.13
N ARG A 689 -1.07 -6.12 -14.55
CA ARG A 689 -1.09 -5.65 -15.95
C ARG A 689 -0.61 -6.70 -16.95
N ALA A 690 0.51 -7.36 -16.64
CA ALA A 690 1.09 -8.39 -17.52
C ALA A 690 0.24 -9.67 -17.60
N ALA A 691 -0.63 -9.93 -16.62
CA ALA A 691 -1.50 -11.11 -16.57
C ALA A 691 -2.74 -10.82 -15.70
N HIS A 692 -3.62 -9.98 -16.20
CA HIS A 692 -4.88 -9.73 -15.52
C HIS A 692 -5.77 -11.01 -15.51
N HIS A 693 -6.75 -11.03 -14.60
CA HIS A 693 -7.51 -12.23 -14.29
C HIS A 693 -8.20 -12.81 -15.56
N PRO A 694 -8.02 -14.11 -15.88
CA PRO A 694 -8.48 -14.70 -17.16
C PRO A 694 -9.98 -14.54 -17.42
N MET A 695 -10.82 -14.71 -16.39
CA MET A 695 -12.26 -14.51 -16.52
C MET A 695 -12.57 -13.06 -16.89
N MET A 696 -11.93 -12.10 -16.23
CA MET A 696 -12.11 -10.68 -16.54
C MET A 696 -11.69 -10.36 -17.98
N SER A 697 -10.54 -10.88 -18.42
CA SER A 697 -10.06 -10.77 -19.80
C SER A 697 -11.01 -11.37 -20.82
N THR A 698 -11.59 -12.56 -20.52
CA THR A 698 -12.54 -13.22 -21.41
C THR A 698 -13.82 -12.41 -21.61
N PHE A 699 -14.20 -11.60 -20.62
CA PHE A 699 -15.33 -10.67 -20.68
C PHE A 699 -14.90 -9.22 -21.00
N ASP A 700 -13.82 -9.04 -21.77
CA ASP A 700 -13.32 -7.80 -22.35
C ASP A 700 -12.87 -6.72 -21.34
N ALA A 701 -12.49 -7.10 -20.13
CA ALA A 701 -11.84 -6.15 -19.22
C ALA A 701 -10.44 -5.76 -19.76
N PRO A 702 -10.07 -4.46 -19.79
CA PRO A 702 -8.80 -4.00 -20.34
C PRO A 702 -7.62 -4.34 -19.42
N ASN A 703 -6.41 -4.38 -19.98
CA ASN A 703 -5.18 -4.58 -19.19
C ASN A 703 -4.76 -3.36 -18.36
N ARG A 704 -5.37 -2.19 -18.62
CA ARG A 704 -5.08 -0.91 -17.96
C ARG A 704 -3.61 -0.43 -18.13
N GLU A 705 -2.99 -0.82 -19.21
CA GLU A 705 -1.70 -0.27 -19.64
C GLU A 705 -1.85 1.17 -20.16
N VAL A 706 -2.95 1.43 -20.84
CA VAL A 706 -3.33 2.73 -21.40
C VAL A 706 -4.71 3.16 -20.92
N CYS A 707 -5.01 4.45 -21.03
CA CYS A 707 -6.33 5.01 -20.74
C CYS A 707 -7.39 4.33 -21.65
N THR A 708 -8.42 3.75 -21.03
CA THR A 708 -9.51 3.07 -21.74
C THR A 708 -10.84 3.64 -21.27
N PHE A 709 -11.58 4.29 -22.16
CA PHE A 709 -12.88 4.94 -21.89
C PHE A 709 -14.07 4.07 -22.23
N SER A 710 -13.91 3.17 -23.17
CA SER A 710 -14.96 2.25 -23.60
C SER A 710 -14.35 0.86 -23.80
N ARG A 711 -14.99 -0.13 -23.20
CA ARG A 711 -14.63 -1.53 -23.39
C ARG A 711 -15.27 -2.09 -24.65
N SER A 712 -14.61 -3.03 -25.31
CA SER A 712 -15.27 -3.88 -26.29
C SER A 712 -16.39 -4.70 -25.65
N ALA A 713 -17.38 -5.10 -26.43
CA ALA A 713 -18.44 -6.00 -26.00
C ALA A 713 -18.52 -7.17 -26.99
N THR A 714 -17.59 -8.11 -26.87
CA THR A 714 -17.54 -9.29 -27.74
C THR A 714 -18.52 -10.37 -27.26
N ASN A 715 -18.94 -11.24 -28.15
CA ASN A 715 -19.70 -12.43 -27.81
C ASN A 715 -18.98 -13.65 -28.41
N THR A 716 -18.32 -14.40 -27.53
CA THR A 716 -17.46 -15.51 -27.94
C THR A 716 -17.86 -16.84 -27.29
N PRO A 717 -17.62 -17.99 -27.92
CA PRO A 717 -17.83 -19.29 -27.30
C PRO A 717 -17.02 -19.49 -25.99
N LEU A 718 -15.91 -18.79 -25.85
CA LEU A 718 -15.07 -18.85 -24.65
C LEU A 718 -15.78 -18.29 -23.41
N GLN A 719 -16.60 -17.25 -23.59
CA GLN A 719 -17.41 -16.69 -22.51
C GLN A 719 -18.41 -17.72 -21.99
N ALA A 720 -19.11 -18.43 -22.88
CA ALA A 720 -20.01 -19.51 -22.49
C ALA A 720 -19.28 -20.66 -21.78
N LEU A 721 -18.07 -21.03 -22.23
CA LEU A 721 -17.25 -22.05 -21.56
C LEU A 721 -16.81 -21.61 -20.16
N VAL A 722 -16.46 -20.36 -19.97
CA VAL A 722 -16.09 -19.79 -18.65
C VAL A 722 -17.30 -19.88 -17.71
N LEU A 723 -18.49 -19.45 -18.13
CA LEU A 723 -19.70 -19.54 -17.30
C LEU A 723 -20.05 -21.00 -16.90
N LEU A 724 -19.72 -21.97 -17.76
CA LEU A 724 -19.99 -23.40 -17.48
C LEU A 724 -18.92 -24.07 -16.63
N HIS A 725 -17.63 -23.65 -16.70
CA HIS A 725 -16.53 -24.46 -16.19
C HIS A 725 -15.63 -23.75 -15.19
N ASP A 726 -15.68 -22.42 -15.09
CA ASP A 726 -14.90 -21.73 -14.07
C ASP A 726 -15.38 -22.14 -12.67
N PRO A 727 -14.48 -22.58 -11.78
CA PRO A 727 -14.85 -23.06 -10.44
C PRO A 727 -15.75 -22.09 -9.67
N GLN A 728 -15.57 -20.79 -9.83
CA GLN A 728 -16.35 -19.78 -9.13
C GLN A 728 -17.82 -19.75 -9.55
N PHE A 729 -18.09 -19.93 -10.86
CA PHE A 729 -19.48 -20.01 -11.35
C PHE A 729 -20.13 -21.34 -11.07
N VAL A 730 -19.37 -22.44 -11.08
CA VAL A 730 -19.85 -23.77 -10.67
C VAL A 730 -20.21 -23.77 -9.18
N GLU A 731 -19.35 -23.20 -8.34
CA GLU A 731 -19.62 -23.03 -6.91
C GLU A 731 -20.87 -22.19 -6.64
N ALA A 732 -20.98 -21.03 -7.27
CA ALA A 732 -22.16 -20.16 -7.15
C ALA A 732 -23.44 -20.91 -7.56
N ALA A 733 -23.38 -21.68 -8.66
CA ALA A 733 -24.52 -22.47 -9.10
C ALA A 733 -24.88 -23.59 -8.11
N ARG A 734 -23.89 -24.23 -7.49
CA ARG A 734 -24.07 -25.27 -6.49
C ARG A 734 -24.75 -24.73 -5.22
N VAL A 735 -24.26 -23.58 -4.75
CA VAL A 735 -24.82 -22.94 -3.55
C VAL A 735 -26.26 -22.49 -3.80
N LEU A 736 -26.53 -21.81 -4.94
CA LEU A 736 -27.91 -21.45 -5.30
C LEU A 736 -28.79 -22.66 -5.47
N ALA A 737 -28.28 -23.77 -6.00
CA ALA A 737 -29.04 -25.02 -6.15
C ALA A 737 -29.50 -25.57 -4.78
N ALA A 738 -28.66 -25.51 -3.76
CA ALA A 738 -29.02 -25.93 -2.41
C ALA A 738 -30.12 -25.03 -1.82
N ASP A 739 -29.99 -23.69 -1.95
CA ASP A 739 -31.00 -22.73 -1.50
C ASP A 739 -32.37 -22.93 -2.19
N LEU A 740 -32.35 -23.22 -3.50
CA LEU A 740 -33.58 -23.54 -4.24
C LEU A 740 -34.22 -24.85 -3.76
N LEU A 741 -33.43 -25.88 -3.44
CA LEU A 741 -33.94 -27.16 -2.89
C LEU A 741 -34.55 -26.95 -1.51
N ASP A 742 -33.90 -26.15 -0.63
CA ASP A 742 -34.41 -25.81 0.69
C ASP A 742 -35.76 -25.06 0.62
N SER A 743 -35.84 -24.05 -0.26
CA SER A 743 -37.06 -23.27 -0.43
C SER A 743 -38.26 -24.04 -1.00
N THR A 744 -37.98 -25.17 -1.70
CA THR A 744 -39.05 -25.98 -2.36
C THR A 744 -39.31 -27.32 -1.67
N MET A 745 -38.78 -27.55 -0.47
CA MET A 745 -38.93 -28.84 0.27
C MET A 745 -40.38 -29.24 0.58
N SER A 746 -41.31 -28.32 0.62
CA SER A 746 -42.72 -28.59 0.93
C SER A 746 -43.55 -29.18 -0.24
N GLY A 747 -42.98 -29.26 -1.44
CA GLY A 747 -43.65 -29.81 -2.63
C GLY A 747 -43.39 -31.29 -2.86
N GLU A 748 -44.28 -31.98 -3.57
CA GLU A 748 -44.10 -33.38 -3.93
C GLU A 748 -44.08 -33.57 -5.47
N GLY A 749 -43.23 -34.50 -5.97
CA GLY A 749 -43.19 -34.96 -7.34
C GLY A 749 -42.98 -33.88 -8.40
N LEU A 750 -43.71 -33.96 -9.51
CA LEU A 750 -43.63 -33.02 -10.65
C LEU A 750 -43.94 -31.56 -10.28
N ASN A 751 -44.76 -31.36 -9.25
CA ASN A 751 -45.05 -30.01 -8.75
C ASN A 751 -43.81 -29.39 -8.11
N ARG A 752 -43.01 -30.19 -7.38
CA ARG A 752 -41.76 -29.69 -6.76
C ARG A 752 -40.74 -29.28 -7.80
N VAL A 753 -40.52 -30.10 -8.85
CA VAL A 753 -39.59 -29.74 -9.92
C VAL A 753 -40.04 -28.48 -10.69
N GLY A 754 -41.35 -28.35 -10.91
CA GLY A 754 -41.91 -27.14 -11.51
C GLY A 754 -41.65 -25.90 -10.68
N SER A 755 -41.90 -25.97 -9.36
CA SER A 755 -41.61 -24.85 -8.44
C SER A 755 -40.13 -24.52 -8.35
N LEU A 756 -39.24 -25.49 -8.36
CA LEU A 756 -37.78 -25.30 -8.36
C LEU A 756 -37.32 -24.57 -9.63
N ILE A 757 -37.82 -24.96 -10.80
CA ILE A 757 -37.53 -24.28 -12.07
C ILE A 757 -38.05 -22.84 -12.04
N GLU A 758 -39.29 -22.62 -11.58
CA GLU A 758 -39.89 -21.31 -11.48
C GLU A 758 -39.08 -20.38 -10.55
N GLN A 759 -38.73 -20.84 -9.35
CA GLN A 759 -37.87 -20.08 -8.43
C GLN A 759 -36.49 -19.78 -9.03
N GLY A 760 -35.88 -20.75 -9.73
CA GLY A 760 -34.64 -20.53 -10.45
C GLY A 760 -34.73 -19.40 -11.49
N TYR A 761 -35.81 -19.37 -12.29
CA TYR A 761 -36.07 -18.29 -13.24
C TYR A 761 -36.30 -16.94 -12.56
N LEU A 762 -37.12 -16.91 -11.50
CA LEU A 762 -37.37 -15.69 -10.74
C LEU A 762 -36.09 -15.13 -10.12
N THR A 763 -35.23 -16.00 -9.57
CA THR A 763 -33.96 -15.58 -8.94
C THR A 763 -32.95 -15.09 -9.98
N VAL A 764 -32.83 -15.80 -11.12
CA VAL A 764 -31.76 -15.51 -12.10
C VAL A 764 -32.21 -14.44 -13.11
N LEU A 765 -33.47 -14.46 -13.55
CA LEU A 765 -33.98 -13.64 -14.66
C LEU A 765 -35.08 -12.65 -14.25
N ALA A 766 -35.52 -12.67 -12.99
CA ALA A 766 -36.61 -11.85 -12.45
C ALA A 766 -37.95 -11.99 -13.22
N ARG A 767 -38.16 -13.14 -13.86
CA ARG A 767 -39.41 -13.48 -14.58
C ARG A 767 -39.73 -14.97 -14.46
N PRO A 768 -40.98 -15.36 -14.58
CA PRO A 768 -41.31 -16.78 -14.68
C PRO A 768 -40.84 -17.37 -16.03
N PRO A 769 -40.61 -18.71 -16.10
CA PRO A 769 -40.36 -19.41 -17.36
C PRO A 769 -41.62 -19.41 -18.27
N SER A 770 -41.43 -19.33 -19.58
CA SER A 770 -42.48 -19.67 -20.54
C SER A 770 -42.82 -21.17 -20.47
N LYS A 771 -43.94 -21.53 -21.10
CA LYS A 771 -44.33 -22.94 -21.15
C LYS A 771 -43.25 -23.85 -21.80
N ASP A 772 -42.67 -23.40 -22.90
CA ASP A 772 -41.64 -24.14 -23.63
C ASP A 772 -40.32 -24.25 -22.82
N GLU A 773 -39.95 -23.20 -22.13
CA GLU A 773 -38.78 -23.19 -21.22
C GLU A 773 -39.01 -24.14 -20.06
N MET A 774 -40.19 -24.14 -19.44
CA MET A 774 -40.56 -25.07 -18.37
C MET A 774 -40.43 -26.53 -18.82
N GLU A 775 -41.02 -26.87 -19.99
CA GLU A 775 -40.93 -28.21 -20.51
C GLU A 775 -39.50 -28.66 -20.86
N LEU A 776 -38.69 -27.74 -21.37
CA LEU A 776 -37.25 -27.99 -21.66
C LEU A 776 -36.45 -28.27 -20.40
N MET A 777 -36.62 -27.39 -19.38
CA MET A 777 -35.91 -27.52 -18.12
C MET A 777 -36.31 -28.76 -17.30
N GLN A 778 -37.61 -29.15 -17.36
CA GLN A 778 -38.05 -30.43 -16.77
C GLN A 778 -37.40 -31.63 -17.45
N LYS A 779 -37.25 -31.64 -18.77
CA LYS A 779 -36.55 -32.70 -19.50
C LYS A 779 -35.05 -32.74 -19.15
N LEU A 780 -34.41 -31.57 -19.04
CA LEU A 780 -33.02 -31.48 -18.62
C LEU A 780 -32.84 -32.05 -17.22
N PHE A 781 -33.63 -31.62 -16.25
CA PHE A 781 -33.58 -32.15 -14.89
C PHE A 781 -33.75 -33.67 -14.83
N ALA A 782 -34.72 -34.21 -15.55
CA ALA A 782 -34.99 -35.68 -15.61
C ALA A 782 -33.81 -36.46 -16.22
N ALA A 783 -33.08 -35.87 -17.16
CA ALA A 783 -31.88 -36.46 -17.75
C ALA A 783 -30.69 -36.41 -16.78
N GLU A 784 -30.47 -35.27 -16.17
CA GLU A 784 -29.33 -35.02 -15.26
C GLU A 784 -29.45 -35.85 -13.97
N ILE A 785 -30.63 -35.89 -13.35
CA ILE A 785 -30.81 -36.71 -12.12
C ILE A 785 -30.55 -38.20 -12.40
N LYS A 786 -31.02 -38.71 -13.55
CA LYS A 786 -30.74 -40.08 -13.96
C LYS A 786 -29.24 -40.33 -14.19
N ALA A 787 -28.54 -39.37 -14.79
CA ALA A 787 -27.11 -39.46 -15.05
C ALA A 787 -26.32 -39.49 -13.73
N PHE A 788 -26.62 -38.61 -12.78
CA PHE A 788 -25.96 -38.55 -11.48
C PHE A 788 -26.30 -39.70 -10.56
N GLN A 789 -27.52 -40.26 -10.64
CA GLN A 789 -27.88 -41.51 -9.95
C GLN A 789 -27.04 -42.70 -10.47
N ALA A 790 -26.69 -42.70 -11.75
CA ALA A 790 -25.82 -43.71 -12.33
C ALA A 790 -24.32 -43.47 -12.06
N ALA A 791 -23.92 -42.24 -11.69
CA ALA A 791 -22.55 -41.84 -11.42
C ALA A 791 -22.45 -41.00 -10.12
N PRO A 792 -22.71 -41.59 -8.93
CA PRO A 792 -22.78 -40.86 -7.66
C PRO A 792 -21.45 -40.20 -7.28
N GLU A 793 -20.32 -40.74 -7.69
CA GLU A 793 -19.00 -40.15 -7.50
C GLU A 793 -18.80 -38.80 -8.25
N GLU A 794 -19.44 -38.64 -9.40
CA GLU A 794 -19.41 -37.36 -10.13
C GLU A 794 -20.34 -36.32 -9.46
N ALA A 795 -21.46 -36.75 -8.90
CA ALA A 795 -22.32 -35.89 -8.08
C ALA A 795 -21.58 -35.39 -6.84
N ALA A 796 -20.83 -36.26 -6.14
CA ALA A 796 -20.03 -35.90 -4.99
C ALA A 796 -18.92 -34.87 -5.35
N LYS A 797 -18.19 -35.09 -6.46
CA LYS A 797 -17.18 -34.14 -6.94
C LYS A 797 -17.77 -32.77 -7.26
N LEU A 798 -18.95 -32.72 -7.87
CA LEU A 798 -19.63 -31.47 -8.19
C LEU A 798 -20.05 -30.73 -6.90
N ALA A 799 -20.49 -31.47 -5.89
CA ALA A 799 -20.86 -30.91 -4.58
C ALA A 799 -19.70 -30.32 -3.79
N GLU A 800 -18.44 -30.65 -4.11
CA GLU A 800 -17.21 -30.21 -3.43
C GLU A 800 -16.49 -29.08 -4.18
N VAL A 801 -17.02 -28.60 -5.32
CA VAL A 801 -16.35 -27.53 -6.07
C VAL A 801 -16.42 -26.21 -5.30
N GLY A 802 -15.25 -25.55 -5.10
CA GLY A 802 -15.12 -24.27 -4.44
C GLY A 802 -14.80 -24.39 -2.95
N ASP A 803 -14.70 -23.23 -2.27
CA ASP A 803 -14.35 -23.11 -0.84
C ASP A 803 -15.58 -23.08 0.08
N ALA A 804 -16.75 -22.72 -0.47
CA ALA A 804 -18.00 -22.73 0.29
C ALA A 804 -18.35 -24.16 0.76
N PRO A 805 -18.79 -24.34 2.01
CA PRO A 805 -19.15 -25.68 2.53
C PRO A 805 -20.10 -26.44 1.62
N ALA A 806 -19.92 -27.76 1.54
CA ALA A 806 -20.87 -28.61 0.88
C ALA A 806 -22.23 -28.56 1.62
N ALA A 807 -23.33 -28.49 0.87
CA ALA A 807 -24.66 -28.48 1.47
C ALA A 807 -24.98 -29.84 2.10
N GLU A 808 -25.43 -29.86 3.34
CA GLU A 808 -25.81 -31.04 4.08
C GLU A 808 -27.33 -31.31 3.93
N GLY A 809 -27.75 -32.57 4.04
CA GLY A 809 -29.16 -32.90 4.11
C GLY A 809 -29.86 -33.14 2.77
N HIS A 810 -29.20 -32.93 1.62
CA HIS A 810 -29.75 -33.17 0.29
C HIS A 810 -29.29 -34.47 -0.32
N ASP A 811 -30.12 -35.09 -1.18
CA ASP A 811 -29.70 -36.16 -2.07
C ASP A 811 -28.68 -35.61 -3.06
N GLN A 812 -27.49 -36.22 -3.13
CA GLN A 812 -26.38 -35.73 -3.94
C GLN A 812 -26.70 -35.67 -5.45
N ALA A 813 -27.49 -36.65 -5.94
CA ALA A 813 -27.88 -36.66 -7.35
C ALA A 813 -28.89 -35.53 -7.67
N GLU A 814 -29.79 -35.23 -6.72
CA GLU A 814 -30.74 -34.11 -6.83
C GLU A 814 -30.05 -32.77 -6.77
N LEU A 815 -29.10 -32.56 -5.82
CA LEU A 815 -28.29 -31.35 -5.75
C LEU A 815 -27.48 -31.14 -7.03
N ALA A 816 -26.82 -32.18 -7.54
CA ALA A 816 -26.05 -32.12 -8.78
C ALA A 816 -26.93 -31.78 -9.99
N ALA A 817 -28.09 -32.42 -10.12
CA ALA A 817 -29.04 -32.13 -11.20
C ALA A 817 -29.58 -30.69 -11.13
N THR A 818 -29.89 -30.19 -9.94
CA THR A 818 -30.30 -28.82 -9.73
C THR A 818 -29.16 -27.83 -10.04
N THR A 819 -27.93 -28.17 -9.69
CA THR A 819 -26.75 -27.40 -10.07
C THR A 819 -26.61 -27.25 -11.59
N MET A 820 -26.88 -28.33 -12.34
CA MET A 820 -26.87 -28.29 -13.81
C MET A 820 -27.97 -27.39 -14.39
N LEU A 821 -29.16 -27.36 -13.76
CA LEU A 821 -30.22 -26.41 -14.12
C LEU A 821 -29.75 -24.98 -13.92
N VAL A 822 -29.20 -24.65 -12.75
CA VAL A 822 -28.72 -23.29 -12.43
C VAL A 822 -27.59 -22.89 -13.38
N ARG A 823 -26.62 -23.78 -13.67
CA ARG A 823 -25.55 -23.51 -14.65
C ARG A 823 -26.11 -23.23 -16.05
N THR A 824 -27.19 -23.90 -16.43
CA THR A 824 -27.85 -23.61 -17.70
C THR A 824 -28.48 -22.22 -17.69
N LEU A 825 -29.15 -21.82 -16.61
CA LEU A 825 -29.69 -20.47 -16.45
C LEU A 825 -28.57 -19.41 -16.46
N PHE A 826 -27.47 -19.65 -15.76
CA PHE A 826 -26.32 -18.74 -15.75
C PHE A 826 -25.74 -18.51 -17.16
N ASN A 827 -25.80 -19.51 -18.03
CA ASN A 827 -25.25 -19.46 -19.39
C ASN A 827 -26.22 -18.91 -20.46
N LEU A 828 -27.43 -18.48 -20.06
CA LEU A 828 -28.33 -17.82 -20.98
C LEU A 828 -27.81 -16.43 -21.33
N SER A 829 -27.94 -16.03 -22.61
CA SER A 829 -27.60 -14.67 -23.04
C SER A 829 -28.36 -13.62 -22.26
N GLU A 830 -29.62 -13.90 -21.88
CA GLU A 830 -30.46 -13.01 -21.10
C GLU A 830 -29.85 -12.72 -19.72
N THR A 831 -29.20 -13.71 -19.09
CA THR A 831 -28.60 -13.55 -17.77
C THR A 831 -27.44 -12.55 -17.76
N ILE A 832 -26.66 -12.48 -18.84
CA ILE A 832 -25.48 -11.60 -18.94
C ILE A 832 -25.72 -10.33 -19.76
N THR A 833 -26.98 -10.08 -20.14
CA THR A 833 -27.35 -8.91 -20.94
C THR A 833 -28.42 -8.11 -20.19
N ARG A 834 -28.25 -6.79 -20.11
CA ARG A 834 -29.27 -5.87 -19.59
C ARG A 834 -30.33 -5.67 -20.68
N HIS A 835 -31.59 -5.85 -20.34
CA HIS A 835 -32.75 -5.72 -21.22
C HIS A 835 -33.62 -4.52 -20.85
#